data_eb4af2a3c2e62543c8420d1dd216c96e
#
_entry.id   eb4af2a3c2e62543c8420d1dd216c96e
#
_cell.length_a   1.000
_cell.length_b   1.000
_cell.length_c   1.000
_cell.angle_alpha   90.00
_cell.angle_beta   90.00
_cell.angle_gamma   90.00
#
_symmetry.space_group_name_H-M   'P 1'
#
loop_
_entity.id
_entity.type
_entity.pdbx_description
1 polymer ?
#
loop_
_entity_poly.entity_id
_entity_poly.type
_entity_poly.pdbx_seq_one_letter_code
_entity_poly.pdbx_strand_id
1 'polypeptide(L)'
;MAQKQLFEIEPWTLRTTKLDKENKRLQESLTSLGNGYMGMRGNFEEGYSGDGHIGTYYAGVWFPDKTRVGWWKNGYPDYFGKVINGLNFIGIEVRLDGEKLDLFVDEVSDFELELDMEKGVLRRQFTVVKNNKIFRISAERFLSVATKELAVIHYQVEALSSAKVELTSFLDGNVQNEDANYEEMFWQEVEKASSASRGSLVTKTIPNNFGTPRFTVSAVMENKTNAANETNQTKALYTENHFQFDLQENEVAKIEKRVVITTSRDFEEEDILPAGEKILQSLEIKTYEELLTAHVAGWRERWDKADVEVSGDDSAQQGIRFNIFQLFATYYGEDARLNIGPKGFTGEKYGGATYWDTEAFALPMYLSLTDKSVSHNLLKYRHDQLDGAKINAQKIGLDGALYPMVTFTGVECHNEWEITFEEIHRNGAIAYAIYNYTNYTGDDSYLKTDGIEVLTEITRFWADRVHLSDRLDKYMIHGVTGPNEYDNNVSNNWYTNYIAAWTIRYTLENLDAEAKKRLGVTEYEIAKWEDIEHRMYYPFDEKWQIFVQHDTFLDKELRSTDTLKPGDMPINQNWSWDKILRSCFIKQADVLQGLYLFYDDFDFDTKQRNFEFYEPLTVHESSLSPAVHAVLASELGKYDKAVELYKRTARLDLDNINNDTEDGLHITSMAGSWLSIVQGFAGMRVTSGKLSFAPFLPNGWDNYRFKINFRDRLLEVKVEVGKVTVKLCHGEAINLEMYKKNYLLETVVIVEI
;
A
#
# COMPACT_ATOMS: atom_id res chain seq x y z
N MET A 1 13.89 -17.92 -13.59
CA MET A 1 14.47 -16.89 -14.49
C MET A 1 15.55 -16.15 -13.72
N ALA A 2 16.62 -15.69 -14.35
CA ALA A 2 17.59 -14.87 -13.63
C ALA A 2 16.90 -13.58 -13.16
N GLN A 3 17.02 -13.25 -11.87
CA GLN A 3 16.51 -12.00 -11.30
C GLN A 3 17.10 -10.84 -12.09
N LYS A 4 16.29 -9.90 -12.56
CA LYS A 4 16.72 -8.78 -13.38
C LYS A 4 16.91 -7.56 -12.48
N GLN A 5 18.09 -7.43 -11.91
CA GLN A 5 18.47 -6.26 -11.13
C GLN A 5 18.56 -5.03 -12.06
N LEU A 6 17.64 -4.08 -11.92
CA LEU A 6 17.59 -2.84 -12.71
C LEU A 6 18.37 -1.70 -12.08
N PHE A 7 18.54 -1.69 -10.78
CA PHE A 7 19.17 -0.63 -10.00
C PHE A 7 20.36 -1.15 -9.22
N GLU A 8 21.31 -0.29 -8.95
CA GLU A 8 22.45 -0.56 -8.07
C GLU A 8 21.94 -0.81 -6.64
N ILE A 9 22.66 -1.65 -5.89
CA ILE A 9 22.33 -1.91 -4.49
C ILE A 9 23.01 -0.84 -3.64
N GLU A 10 22.22 0.12 -3.20
CA GLU A 10 22.63 1.21 -2.33
C GLU A 10 21.61 1.43 -1.21
N PRO A 11 22.04 1.64 0.04
CA PRO A 11 21.13 1.65 1.19
C PRO A 11 20.01 2.71 1.16
N TRP A 12 20.19 3.84 0.45
CA TRP A 12 19.26 4.96 0.42
C TRP A 12 18.74 5.34 -0.96
N THR A 13 19.27 4.74 -2.02
CA THR A 13 18.91 5.13 -3.37
C THR A 13 18.53 3.94 -4.26
N LEU A 14 17.67 4.21 -5.23
CA LEU A 14 17.53 3.38 -6.43
C LEU A 14 18.18 4.12 -7.58
N ARG A 15 19.38 3.72 -7.95
CA ARG A 15 20.19 4.37 -8.97
C ARG A 15 20.46 3.43 -10.13
N THR A 16 20.35 3.95 -11.36
CA THR A 16 20.76 3.25 -12.57
C THR A 16 21.40 4.23 -13.55
N THR A 17 22.44 3.76 -14.25
CA THR A 17 23.11 4.50 -15.32
C THR A 17 22.68 4.05 -16.71
N LYS A 18 21.63 3.23 -16.78
CA LYS A 18 21.11 2.67 -18.03
C LYS A 18 19.69 3.16 -18.30
N LEU A 19 19.47 3.73 -19.49
CA LEU A 19 18.14 3.93 -20.05
C LEU A 19 17.63 2.58 -20.58
N ASP A 20 16.81 1.89 -19.80
CA ASP A 20 16.25 0.59 -20.17
C ASP A 20 14.89 0.75 -20.87
N LYS A 21 14.92 0.79 -22.20
CA LYS A 21 13.72 0.97 -23.03
C LYS A 21 12.78 -0.23 -22.99
N GLU A 22 13.28 -1.43 -22.69
CA GLU A 22 12.49 -2.66 -22.61
C GLU A 22 11.74 -2.80 -21.28
N ASN A 23 12.29 -2.22 -20.20
CA ASN A 23 11.69 -2.28 -18.86
C ASN A 23 11.29 -0.89 -18.36
N LYS A 24 10.90 0.00 -19.27
CA LYS A 24 10.55 1.38 -18.94
C LYS A 24 9.42 1.45 -17.91
N ARG A 25 8.33 0.70 -18.10
CA ARG A 25 7.19 0.63 -17.17
C ARG A 25 7.61 0.16 -15.78
N LEU A 26 8.49 -0.82 -15.70
CA LEU A 26 9.04 -1.31 -14.43
C LEU A 26 9.89 -0.25 -13.73
N GLN A 27 10.76 0.47 -14.47
CA GLN A 27 11.51 1.62 -13.91
C GLN A 27 10.57 2.71 -13.40
N GLU A 28 9.51 3.04 -14.14
CA GLU A 28 8.50 4.03 -13.74
C GLU A 28 7.78 3.66 -12.44
N SER A 29 7.44 2.38 -12.28
CA SER A 29 6.84 1.86 -11.06
C SER A 29 7.77 2.00 -9.85
N LEU A 30 9.01 1.52 -10.00
CA LEU A 30 10.00 1.51 -8.92
C LEU A 30 10.44 2.92 -8.48
N THR A 31 10.44 3.90 -9.39
CA THR A 31 10.81 5.28 -9.10
C THR A 31 9.62 6.21 -8.85
N SER A 32 8.48 5.65 -8.44
CA SER A 32 7.30 6.42 -8.08
C SER A 32 7.52 7.30 -6.87
N LEU A 33 6.88 8.48 -6.88
CA LEU A 33 6.84 9.45 -5.79
C LEU A 33 5.42 9.58 -5.24
N GLY A 34 5.31 9.94 -3.96
CA GLY A 34 4.04 10.26 -3.32
C GLY A 34 4.23 11.03 -2.03
N ASN A 35 3.16 11.66 -1.56
CA ASN A 35 3.17 12.41 -0.30
C ASN A 35 1.89 12.21 0.55
N GLY A 36 1.12 11.15 0.25
CA GLY A 36 -0.15 10.85 0.92
C GLY A 36 -1.36 11.63 0.39
N TYR A 37 -1.15 12.69 -0.36
CA TYR A 37 -2.19 13.50 -1.00
C TYR A 37 -2.28 13.25 -2.51
N MET A 38 -1.14 13.13 -3.14
CA MET A 38 -0.97 12.77 -4.55
C MET A 38 0.26 11.92 -4.75
N GLY A 39 0.31 11.23 -5.87
CA GLY A 39 1.49 10.50 -6.28
C GLY A 39 1.55 10.31 -7.78
N MET A 40 2.72 9.88 -8.24
CA MET A 40 3.00 9.68 -9.65
C MET A 40 4.06 8.61 -9.87
N ARG A 41 3.97 7.98 -11.01
CA ARG A 41 5.02 7.07 -11.50
C ARG A 41 6.26 7.87 -11.91
N GLY A 42 7.38 7.20 -12.01
CA GLY A 42 8.67 7.78 -12.42
C GLY A 42 8.76 8.12 -13.91
N ASN A 43 7.68 8.68 -14.49
CA ASN A 43 7.64 9.11 -15.88
C ASN A 43 8.66 10.24 -16.15
N PHE A 44 9.11 10.36 -17.40
CA PHE A 44 9.95 11.48 -17.81
C PHE A 44 9.12 12.74 -18.02
N GLU A 45 9.73 13.89 -17.83
CA GLU A 45 9.12 15.19 -18.08
C GLU A 45 8.92 15.42 -19.58
N GLU A 46 9.87 14.96 -20.40
CA GLU A 46 9.80 15.01 -21.86
C GLU A 46 8.83 13.96 -22.43
N GLY A 47 8.34 14.20 -23.61
CA GLY A 47 7.61 13.18 -24.37
C GLY A 47 8.48 11.94 -24.61
N TYR A 48 7.89 10.77 -24.50
CA TYR A 48 8.50 9.48 -24.75
C TYR A 48 7.61 8.67 -25.68
N SER A 49 8.06 8.37 -26.91
CA SER A 49 7.24 7.69 -27.92
C SER A 49 7.26 6.16 -27.82
N GLY A 50 8.08 5.62 -26.92
CA GLY A 50 8.11 4.20 -26.62
C GLY A 50 7.02 3.77 -25.64
N ASP A 51 7.03 2.49 -25.27
CA ASP A 51 6.11 1.96 -24.28
C ASP A 51 6.38 2.56 -22.90
N GLY A 52 5.33 3.01 -22.22
CA GLY A 52 5.38 3.61 -20.89
C GLY A 52 3.98 3.72 -20.31
N HIS A 53 3.88 3.85 -19.01
CA HIS A 53 2.61 4.06 -18.30
C HIS A 53 2.64 5.40 -17.58
N ILE A 54 2.05 6.44 -18.20
CA ILE A 54 1.92 7.74 -17.55
C ILE A 54 0.84 7.63 -16.48
N GLY A 55 1.23 7.76 -15.21
CA GLY A 55 0.34 7.63 -14.06
C GLY A 55 0.52 8.76 -13.06
N THR A 56 -0.56 9.52 -12.84
CA THR A 56 -0.70 10.51 -11.77
C THR A 56 -2.00 10.23 -11.03
N TYR A 57 -1.96 10.19 -9.70
CA TYR A 57 -3.11 9.80 -8.89
C TYR A 57 -3.31 10.77 -7.74
N TYR A 58 -4.58 11.07 -7.42
CA TYR A 58 -4.98 11.92 -6.30
C TYR A 58 -5.69 11.08 -5.25
N ALA A 59 -5.29 11.20 -4.00
CA ALA A 59 -5.84 10.40 -2.92
C ALA A 59 -7.37 10.52 -2.82
N GLY A 60 -8.06 9.39 -2.85
CA GLY A 60 -9.52 9.31 -2.74
C GLY A 60 -10.30 9.86 -3.94
N VAL A 61 -9.65 10.14 -5.07
CA VAL A 61 -10.30 10.47 -6.34
C VAL A 61 -10.42 9.20 -7.17
N TRP A 62 -11.64 8.85 -7.57
CA TRP A 62 -11.97 7.58 -8.21
C TRP A 62 -13.18 7.73 -9.14
N PHE A 63 -13.49 6.68 -9.91
CA PHE A 63 -14.65 6.65 -10.79
C PHE A 63 -15.37 5.28 -10.70
N PRO A 64 -16.71 5.27 -10.65
CA PRO A 64 -17.50 4.04 -10.74
C PRO A 64 -17.65 3.66 -12.23
N ASP A 65 -16.79 2.75 -12.68
CA ASP A 65 -16.83 2.29 -14.06
C ASP A 65 -17.86 1.16 -14.23
N LYS A 66 -18.29 0.94 -15.47
CA LYS A 66 -19.22 -0.14 -15.80
C LYS A 66 -18.56 -1.49 -15.59
N THR A 67 -19.33 -2.45 -15.07
CA THR A 67 -18.91 -3.84 -15.01
C THR A 67 -18.91 -4.46 -16.42
N ARG A 68 -18.00 -5.42 -16.66
CA ARG A 68 -17.92 -6.18 -17.94
C ARG A 68 -18.61 -7.54 -17.84
N VAL A 69 -19.75 -7.59 -17.19
CA VAL A 69 -20.41 -8.86 -16.92
C VAL A 69 -21.05 -9.44 -18.16
N GLY A 70 -20.66 -10.64 -18.53
CA GLY A 70 -21.45 -11.45 -19.46
C GLY A 70 -22.72 -12.05 -18.81
N TRP A 71 -22.73 -12.20 -17.50
CA TRP A 71 -23.83 -12.78 -16.71
C TRP A 71 -23.86 -12.18 -15.31
N TRP A 72 -24.64 -11.10 -15.13
CA TRP A 72 -24.84 -10.50 -13.81
C TRP A 72 -25.70 -11.42 -12.92
N LYS A 73 -25.26 -11.62 -11.68
CA LYS A 73 -26.01 -12.36 -10.65
C LYS A 73 -26.42 -11.44 -9.52
N ASN A 74 -27.53 -11.75 -8.87
CA ASN A 74 -27.99 -11.02 -7.70
C ASN A 74 -26.93 -11.11 -6.58
N GLY A 75 -26.61 -9.97 -5.98
CA GLY A 75 -25.52 -9.87 -4.98
C GLY A 75 -24.18 -9.36 -5.54
N TYR A 76 -24.00 -9.32 -6.86
CA TYR A 76 -22.81 -8.73 -7.46
C TYR A 76 -22.75 -7.21 -7.25
N PRO A 77 -21.55 -6.61 -7.27
CA PRO A 77 -21.39 -5.16 -7.27
C PRO A 77 -22.12 -4.50 -8.44
N ASP A 78 -22.64 -3.28 -8.22
CA ASP A 78 -23.35 -2.53 -9.26
C ASP A 78 -22.40 -1.84 -10.23
N TYR A 79 -21.19 -1.54 -9.76
CA TYR A 79 -20.13 -0.90 -10.55
C TYR A 79 -18.75 -1.41 -10.11
N PHE A 80 -17.78 -1.19 -10.97
CA PHE A 80 -16.37 -1.41 -10.65
C PHE A 80 -15.73 -0.07 -10.26
N GLY A 81 -15.29 0.06 -9.01
CA GLY A 81 -14.59 1.24 -8.52
C GLY A 81 -13.14 1.27 -9.02
N LYS A 82 -12.74 2.36 -9.67
CA LYS A 82 -11.38 2.55 -10.17
C LYS A 82 -10.74 3.81 -9.62
N VAL A 83 -9.48 3.73 -9.22
CA VAL A 83 -8.64 4.91 -9.21
C VAL A 83 -8.43 5.35 -10.67
N ILE A 84 -8.47 6.65 -10.92
CA ILE A 84 -8.34 7.18 -12.27
C ILE A 84 -7.06 7.97 -12.42
N ASN A 85 -6.43 7.84 -13.61
CA ASN A 85 -5.27 8.61 -13.98
C ASN A 85 -5.65 10.10 -14.03
N GLY A 86 -4.94 10.92 -13.28
CA GLY A 86 -5.14 12.36 -13.22
C GLY A 86 -4.38 13.10 -14.30
N LEU A 87 -4.62 14.41 -14.40
CA LEU A 87 -3.96 15.24 -15.41
C LEU A 87 -2.43 15.15 -15.30
N ASN A 88 -1.77 15.10 -16.46
CA ASN A 88 -0.32 15.16 -16.55
C ASN A 88 0.15 16.59 -16.29
N PHE A 89 0.75 16.81 -15.13
CA PHE A 89 1.29 18.12 -14.76
C PHE A 89 2.82 18.21 -14.79
N ILE A 90 3.52 17.09 -15.02
CA ILE A 90 4.98 17.11 -15.09
C ILE A 90 5.51 17.54 -16.45
N GLY A 91 4.70 17.48 -17.50
CA GLY A 91 5.14 17.57 -18.88
C GLY A 91 5.90 18.86 -19.22
N ILE A 92 7.06 18.67 -19.86
CA ILE A 92 7.90 19.73 -20.44
C ILE A 92 8.39 19.23 -21.80
N GLU A 93 7.75 19.63 -22.91
CA GLU A 93 8.29 19.33 -24.23
C GLU A 93 9.56 20.13 -24.48
N VAL A 94 10.58 19.47 -25.02
CA VAL A 94 11.90 20.05 -25.27
C VAL A 94 12.23 20.02 -26.75
N ARG A 95 12.67 21.15 -27.30
CA ARG A 95 13.23 21.23 -28.63
C ARG A 95 14.63 21.84 -28.58
N LEU A 96 15.58 21.16 -29.24
CA LEU A 96 16.99 21.51 -29.28
C LEU A 96 17.36 21.84 -30.73
N ASP A 97 17.65 23.11 -31.01
CA ASP A 97 17.83 23.62 -32.37
C ASP A 97 16.67 23.24 -33.33
N GLY A 98 15.43 23.32 -32.82
CA GLY A 98 14.20 22.99 -33.58
C GLY A 98 13.84 21.50 -33.63
N GLU A 99 14.72 20.57 -33.21
CA GLU A 99 14.43 19.15 -33.16
C GLU A 99 13.85 18.76 -31.81
N LYS A 100 12.73 18.01 -31.84
CA LYS A 100 12.11 17.50 -30.62
C LYS A 100 12.99 16.44 -29.96
N LEU A 101 13.10 16.54 -28.63
CA LEU A 101 13.76 15.51 -27.81
C LEU A 101 12.78 14.37 -27.53
N ASP A 102 13.24 13.13 -27.76
CA ASP A 102 12.51 11.91 -27.44
C ASP A 102 13.50 10.79 -27.08
N LEU A 103 13.54 10.42 -25.80
CA LEU A 103 14.51 9.46 -25.30
C LEU A 103 14.30 8.03 -25.83
N PHE A 104 13.16 7.74 -26.46
CA PHE A 104 12.96 6.45 -27.11
C PHE A 104 13.74 6.32 -28.41
N VAL A 105 13.77 7.37 -29.21
CA VAL A 105 14.44 7.37 -30.52
C VAL A 105 15.85 7.95 -30.47
N ASP A 106 16.11 8.91 -29.55
CA ASP A 106 17.39 9.56 -29.41
C ASP A 106 18.43 8.69 -28.72
N GLU A 107 19.67 8.78 -29.17
CA GLU A 107 20.79 8.19 -28.46
C GLU A 107 21.26 9.17 -27.38
N VAL A 108 21.31 8.67 -26.14
CA VAL A 108 21.77 9.43 -24.98
C VAL A 108 23.00 8.77 -24.36
N SER A 109 23.89 9.59 -23.81
CA SER A 109 25.04 9.16 -23.00
C SER A 109 24.96 9.75 -21.61
N ASP A 110 25.81 9.27 -20.73
CA ASP A 110 25.90 9.73 -19.33
C ASP A 110 24.54 9.72 -18.61
N PHE A 111 23.68 8.76 -18.96
CA PHE A 111 22.35 8.63 -18.37
C PHE A 111 22.48 8.21 -16.91
N GLU A 112 21.74 8.90 -16.06
CA GLU A 112 21.57 8.54 -14.66
C GLU A 112 20.12 8.85 -14.23
N LEU A 113 19.51 7.89 -13.54
CA LEU A 113 18.21 8.01 -12.88
C LEU A 113 18.37 7.57 -11.44
N GLU A 114 17.98 8.42 -10.50
CA GLU A 114 18.11 8.18 -9.06
C GLU A 114 16.84 8.58 -8.32
N LEU A 115 16.27 7.63 -7.57
CA LEU A 115 15.30 7.91 -6.51
C LEU A 115 16.07 7.96 -5.17
N ASP A 116 16.18 9.14 -4.58
CA ASP A 116 16.75 9.37 -3.25
C ASP A 116 15.63 9.21 -2.21
N MET A 117 15.59 8.06 -1.54
CA MET A 117 14.55 7.72 -0.57
C MET A 117 14.71 8.47 0.77
N GLU A 118 15.95 8.87 1.10
CA GLU A 118 16.20 9.67 2.30
C GLU A 118 15.54 11.04 2.19
N LYS A 119 15.54 11.62 0.98
CA LYS A 119 15.02 12.95 0.70
C LYS A 119 13.66 12.98 0.02
N GLY A 120 13.20 11.85 -0.52
CA GLY A 120 11.96 11.78 -1.30
C GLY A 120 12.03 12.54 -2.63
N VAL A 121 13.16 12.45 -3.33
CA VAL A 121 13.45 13.22 -4.55
C VAL A 121 13.81 12.27 -5.69
N LEU A 122 13.26 12.53 -6.87
CA LEU A 122 13.64 11.83 -8.11
C LEU A 122 14.52 12.74 -8.96
N ARG A 123 15.71 12.25 -9.33
CA ARG A 123 16.70 12.95 -10.18
C ARG A 123 16.94 12.17 -11.45
N ARG A 124 17.21 12.92 -12.50
CA ARG A 124 17.62 12.34 -13.77
C ARG A 124 18.58 13.30 -14.50
N GLN A 125 19.62 12.72 -15.13
CA GLN A 125 20.51 13.48 -16.00
C GLN A 125 20.95 12.63 -17.19
N PHE A 126 21.27 13.30 -18.29
CA PHE A 126 21.81 12.66 -19.48
C PHE A 126 22.41 13.69 -20.44
N THR A 127 23.20 13.20 -21.40
CA THR A 127 23.77 13.97 -22.51
C THR A 127 23.13 13.49 -23.81
N VAL A 128 22.79 14.44 -24.68
CA VAL A 128 22.20 14.14 -26.02
C VAL A 128 22.86 15.02 -27.07
N VAL A 129 22.94 14.49 -28.30
CA VAL A 129 23.45 15.23 -29.47
C VAL A 129 22.28 15.52 -30.43
N LYS A 130 22.06 16.80 -30.72
CA LYS A 130 21.10 17.25 -31.75
C LYS A 130 21.76 18.26 -32.67
N ASN A 131 21.56 18.11 -33.98
CA ASN A 131 22.20 18.99 -35.00
C ASN A 131 23.70 19.20 -34.79
N ASN A 132 24.43 18.13 -34.45
CA ASN A 132 25.86 18.14 -34.13
C ASN A 132 26.26 19.02 -32.94
N LYS A 133 25.30 19.35 -32.04
CA LYS A 133 25.52 20.07 -30.79
C LYS A 133 25.21 19.19 -29.60
N ILE A 134 25.97 19.37 -28.54
CA ILE A 134 25.88 18.59 -27.33
C ILE A 134 25.08 19.38 -26.28
N PHE A 135 24.12 18.70 -25.66
CA PHE A 135 23.30 19.25 -24.60
C PHE A 135 23.36 18.31 -23.39
N ARG A 136 23.51 18.89 -22.20
CA ARG A 136 23.31 18.18 -20.93
C ARG A 136 21.98 18.56 -20.34
N ILE A 137 21.18 17.58 -19.97
CA ILE A 137 19.87 17.77 -19.42
C ILE A 137 19.82 17.19 -18.01
N SER A 138 19.22 17.94 -17.10
CA SER A 138 18.96 17.48 -15.74
C SER A 138 17.54 17.85 -15.31
N ALA A 139 16.89 16.91 -14.60
CA ALA A 139 15.59 17.09 -13.98
C ALA A 139 15.67 16.63 -12.53
N GLU A 140 15.10 17.42 -11.62
CA GLU A 140 14.90 17.06 -10.23
C GLU A 140 13.47 17.40 -9.86
N ARG A 141 12.75 16.47 -9.21
CA ARG A 141 11.37 16.72 -8.77
C ARG A 141 11.04 16.07 -7.45
N PHE A 142 10.08 16.68 -6.75
CA PHE A 142 9.48 16.13 -5.53
C PHE A 142 8.02 16.54 -5.38
N LEU A 143 7.26 15.71 -4.66
CA LEU A 143 5.93 16.02 -4.16
C LEU A 143 6.07 16.44 -2.70
N SER A 144 5.76 17.71 -2.39
CA SER A 144 6.08 18.27 -1.09
C SER A 144 5.31 17.60 0.04
N VAL A 145 6.02 17.14 1.07
CA VAL A 145 5.42 16.67 2.33
C VAL A 145 5.16 17.83 3.32
N ALA A 146 5.74 18.99 3.07
CA ALA A 146 5.52 20.19 3.89
C ALA A 146 4.30 21.02 3.42
N THR A 147 3.95 20.93 2.15
CA THR A 147 2.74 21.52 1.54
C THR A 147 2.18 20.47 0.60
N LYS A 148 1.23 19.68 1.08
CA LYS A 148 0.75 18.46 0.42
C LYS A 148 0.22 18.67 -1.00
N GLU A 149 -0.29 19.86 -1.30
CA GLU A 149 -0.83 20.22 -2.60
C GLU A 149 0.25 20.59 -3.63
N LEU A 150 1.53 20.76 -3.21
CA LEU A 150 2.60 21.27 -4.06
C LEU A 150 3.46 20.16 -4.67
N ALA A 151 3.63 20.22 -5.98
CA ALA A 151 4.68 19.54 -6.74
C ALA A 151 5.68 20.57 -7.28
N VAL A 152 6.98 20.22 -7.26
CA VAL A 152 8.05 21.08 -7.77
C VAL A 152 8.92 20.28 -8.72
N ILE A 153 9.23 20.86 -9.88
CA ILE A 153 10.10 20.29 -10.90
C ILE A 153 11.13 21.33 -11.28
N HIS A 154 12.40 21.00 -11.14
CA HIS A 154 13.51 21.81 -11.58
C HIS A 154 14.14 21.17 -12.80
N TYR A 155 13.99 21.82 -13.96
CA TYR A 155 14.43 21.29 -15.26
C TYR A 155 15.46 22.23 -15.91
N GLN A 156 16.58 21.66 -16.38
CA GLN A 156 17.69 22.42 -16.94
C GLN A 156 18.21 21.78 -18.24
N VAL A 157 18.59 22.63 -19.18
CA VAL A 157 19.28 22.27 -20.42
C VAL A 157 20.52 23.14 -20.57
N GLU A 158 21.70 22.56 -20.43
CA GLU A 158 23.00 23.22 -20.69
C GLU A 158 23.39 22.97 -22.16
N ALA A 159 23.69 24.02 -22.89
CA ALA A 159 24.21 23.93 -24.25
C ALA A 159 25.73 24.05 -24.27
N LEU A 160 26.45 23.03 -24.75
CA LEU A 160 27.94 23.03 -24.84
C LEU A 160 28.46 23.76 -26.09
N SER A 161 27.58 24.41 -26.84
CA SER A 161 27.86 25.33 -27.96
C SER A 161 26.68 26.23 -28.16
N SER A 162 26.82 27.36 -28.85
CA SER A 162 25.67 28.27 -29.11
C SER A 162 24.51 27.53 -29.77
N ALA A 163 23.34 27.61 -29.16
CA ALA A 163 22.17 26.84 -29.58
C ALA A 163 20.87 27.56 -29.23
N LYS A 164 19.79 27.18 -29.92
CA LYS A 164 18.40 27.52 -29.55
C LYS A 164 17.79 26.39 -28.74
N VAL A 165 17.17 26.71 -27.62
CA VAL A 165 16.41 25.78 -26.80
C VAL A 165 14.99 26.29 -26.65
N GLU A 166 14.01 25.42 -26.85
CA GLU A 166 12.61 25.72 -26.61
C GLU A 166 12.09 24.73 -25.59
N LEU A 167 11.44 25.25 -24.51
CA LEU A 167 10.81 24.46 -23.47
C LEU A 167 9.34 24.81 -23.40
N THR A 168 8.47 23.81 -23.53
CA THR A 168 7.01 23.98 -23.40
C THR A 168 6.54 23.25 -22.17
N SER A 169 6.24 24.01 -21.11
CA SER A 169 5.67 23.50 -19.87
C SER A 169 4.15 23.46 -20.00
N PHE A 170 3.51 22.33 -19.69
CA PHE A 170 2.08 22.16 -19.93
C PHE A 170 1.36 21.41 -18.80
N LEU A 171 0.02 21.59 -18.77
CA LEU A 171 -0.94 20.78 -18.04
C LEU A 171 -1.80 20.07 -19.08
N ASP A 172 -1.90 18.75 -19.02
CA ASP A 172 -2.67 17.95 -19.99
C ASP A 172 -3.68 17.07 -19.26
N GLY A 173 -4.96 17.33 -19.50
CA GLY A 173 -6.09 16.54 -19.00
C GLY A 173 -6.57 15.47 -19.99
N ASN A 174 -5.94 15.33 -21.17
CA ASN A 174 -6.24 14.25 -22.14
C ASN A 174 -5.56 12.96 -21.71
N VAL A 175 -5.92 12.47 -20.53
CA VAL A 175 -5.35 11.27 -19.93
C VAL A 175 -6.41 10.17 -19.88
N GLN A 176 -5.95 8.93 -20.01
CA GLN A 176 -6.78 7.73 -19.92
C GLN A 176 -6.17 6.75 -18.94
N ASN A 177 -7.03 5.91 -18.37
CA ASN A 177 -6.56 4.73 -17.68
C ASN A 177 -6.11 3.67 -18.72
N GLU A 178 -5.07 2.93 -18.39
CA GLU A 178 -4.68 1.74 -19.16
C GLU A 178 -5.76 0.66 -19.09
N ASP A 179 -6.39 0.52 -17.94
CA ASP A 179 -7.49 -0.42 -17.69
C ASP A 179 -8.86 0.30 -17.75
N ALA A 180 -9.05 1.16 -18.75
CA ALA A 180 -10.34 1.79 -19.00
C ALA A 180 -11.30 0.81 -19.69
N ASN A 181 -12.54 0.67 -19.17
CA ASN A 181 -13.58 -0.06 -19.85
C ASN A 181 -14.06 0.75 -21.05
N TYR A 182 -14.20 0.11 -22.19
CA TYR A 182 -14.77 0.71 -23.42
C TYR A 182 -14.02 1.96 -23.91
N GLU A 183 -12.74 2.11 -23.60
CA GLU A 183 -11.88 3.22 -24.01
C GLU A 183 -12.43 4.60 -23.60
N GLU A 184 -13.14 4.68 -22.49
CA GLU A 184 -13.73 5.94 -21.98
C GLU A 184 -12.67 6.82 -21.34
N MET A 185 -12.75 8.14 -21.62
CA MET A 185 -12.08 9.17 -20.84
C MET A 185 -12.93 9.54 -19.63
N PHE A 186 -12.32 9.60 -18.45
CA PHE A 186 -13.06 9.90 -17.22
C PHE A 186 -13.15 11.39 -16.86
N TRP A 187 -12.47 12.26 -17.62
CA TRP A 187 -12.38 13.68 -17.34
C TRP A 187 -13.08 14.53 -18.39
N GLN A 188 -13.71 15.61 -17.93
CA GLN A 188 -14.19 16.72 -18.76
C GLN A 188 -13.59 18.02 -18.28
N GLU A 189 -13.33 18.96 -19.20
CA GLU A 189 -12.88 20.32 -18.89
C GLU A 189 -13.98 21.09 -18.20
N VAL A 190 -13.63 21.86 -17.14
CA VAL A 190 -14.49 22.84 -16.50
C VAL A 190 -14.06 24.24 -16.91
N GLU A 191 -12.81 24.58 -16.66
CA GLU A 191 -12.22 25.85 -17.05
C GLU A 191 -10.71 25.74 -17.21
N LYS A 192 -10.12 26.68 -17.91
CA LYS A 192 -8.67 26.78 -18.08
C LYS A 192 -8.26 28.22 -18.33
N ALA A 193 -7.03 28.55 -17.98
CA ALA A 193 -6.41 29.82 -18.30
C ALA A 193 -4.91 29.63 -18.58
N SER A 194 -4.35 30.54 -19.37
CA SER A 194 -2.91 30.63 -19.55
C SER A 194 -2.53 32.11 -19.68
N SER A 195 -1.43 32.46 -19.03
CA SER A 195 -0.82 33.78 -19.11
C SER A 195 0.68 33.62 -19.05
N ALA A 196 1.45 34.53 -19.51
CA ALA A 196 2.93 34.51 -19.50
C ALA A 196 3.59 33.22 -18.99
N SER A 197 3.87 33.18 -17.69
CA SER A 197 4.53 32.02 -17.00
C SER A 197 3.56 31.22 -16.13
N ARG A 198 2.25 31.46 -16.20
CA ARG A 198 1.24 30.73 -15.39
C ARG A 198 0.21 30.06 -16.28
N GLY A 199 -0.34 28.95 -15.77
CA GLY A 199 -1.46 28.25 -16.38
C GLY A 199 -2.32 27.54 -15.35
N SER A 200 -3.59 27.36 -15.65
CA SER A 200 -4.50 26.56 -14.84
C SER A 200 -5.37 25.67 -15.72
N LEU A 201 -5.73 24.51 -15.19
CA LEU A 201 -6.67 23.58 -15.81
C LEU A 201 -7.52 22.96 -14.71
N VAL A 202 -8.83 23.12 -14.79
CA VAL A 202 -9.80 22.50 -13.91
C VAL A 202 -10.54 21.43 -14.67
N THR A 203 -10.51 20.22 -14.16
CA THR A 203 -11.19 19.05 -14.73
C THR A 203 -12.18 18.47 -13.74
N LYS A 204 -13.24 17.86 -14.21
CA LYS A 204 -14.24 17.16 -13.42
C LYS A 204 -14.50 15.77 -14.00
N THR A 205 -14.70 14.77 -13.15
CA THR A 205 -15.09 13.45 -13.65
C THR A 205 -16.39 13.51 -14.42
N ILE A 206 -16.53 12.72 -15.48
CA ILE A 206 -17.75 12.64 -16.27
C ILE A 206 -18.94 12.19 -15.38
N PRO A 207 -20.19 12.48 -15.77
CA PRO A 207 -21.37 11.98 -15.05
C PRO A 207 -21.40 10.44 -15.00
N ASN A 208 -21.92 9.90 -13.89
CA ASN A 208 -22.18 8.47 -13.75
C ASN A 208 -23.64 8.23 -13.34
N ASN A 209 -24.12 7.00 -13.53
CA ASN A 209 -25.50 6.61 -13.23
C ASN A 209 -25.63 5.85 -11.89
N PHE A 210 -24.56 5.80 -11.08
CA PHE A 210 -24.50 5.01 -9.87
C PHE A 210 -24.76 5.82 -8.59
N GLY A 211 -25.01 7.13 -8.72
CA GLY A 211 -25.26 8.02 -7.59
C GLY A 211 -24.01 8.33 -6.74
N THR A 212 -22.83 8.00 -7.25
CA THR A 212 -21.56 8.28 -6.57
C THR A 212 -21.11 9.73 -6.79
N PRO A 213 -20.28 10.31 -5.89
CA PRO A 213 -19.75 11.64 -6.06
C PRO A 213 -18.97 11.80 -7.36
N ARG A 214 -19.03 13.00 -7.94
CA ARG A 214 -18.11 13.44 -9.00
C ARG A 214 -17.00 14.27 -8.36
N PHE A 215 -15.79 14.09 -8.86
CA PHE A 215 -14.62 14.80 -8.34
C PHE A 215 -14.18 15.89 -9.31
N THR A 216 -13.92 17.10 -8.76
CA THR A 216 -13.30 18.20 -9.48
C THR A 216 -11.86 18.33 -9.00
N VAL A 217 -10.92 18.49 -9.94
CA VAL A 217 -9.49 18.65 -9.68
C VAL A 217 -9.00 19.88 -10.42
N SER A 218 -8.33 20.77 -9.72
CA SER A 218 -7.65 21.93 -10.29
C SER A 218 -6.13 21.74 -10.20
N ALA A 219 -5.45 22.03 -11.29
CA ALA A 219 -4.00 22.22 -11.32
C ALA A 219 -3.70 23.68 -11.66
N VAL A 220 -2.91 24.35 -10.83
CA VAL A 220 -2.40 25.70 -11.08
C VAL A 220 -0.88 25.62 -11.17
N MET A 221 -0.32 26.00 -12.32
CA MET A 221 1.15 26.01 -12.52
C MET A 221 1.72 27.42 -12.59
N GLU A 222 2.94 27.56 -12.09
CA GLU A 222 3.81 28.72 -12.28
C GLU A 222 5.19 28.23 -12.72
N ASN A 223 5.75 28.89 -13.72
CA ASN A 223 7.09 28.61 -14.22
C ASN A 223 8.01 29.78 -13.93
N LYS A 224 9.02 29.60 -13.07
CA LYS A 224 10.11 30.55 -12.88
C LYS A 224 11.22 30.19 -13.84
N THR A 225 11.59 31.12 -14.71
CA THR A 225 12.51 30.85 -15.83
C THR A 225 13.46 32.02 -16.07
N ASN A 226 14.55 31.74 -16.78
CA ASN A 226 15.46 32.74 -17.31
C ASN A 226 15.27 33.00 -18.83
N ALA A 227 14.12 32.59 -19.40
CA ALA A 227 13.82 32.81 -20.81
C ALA A 227 13.68 34.28 -21.15
N ALA A 228 14.15 34.66 -22.35
CA ALA A 228 14.01 36.02 -22.87
C ALA A 228 12.63 36.27 -23.53
N ASN A 229 12.03 35.22 -24.08
CA ASN A 229 10.73 35.27 -24.78
C ASN A 229 9.82 34.16 -24.25
N GLU A 230 8.56 34.53 -24.06
CA GLU A 230 7.52 33.61 -23.62
C GLU A 230 6.21 33.81 -24.40
N THR A 231 5.54 32.72 -24.69
CA THR A 231 4.18 32.73 -25.24
C THR A 231 3.34 31.69 -24.53
N ASN A 232 2.03 31.69 -24.74
CA ASN A 232 1.14 30.73 -24.10
C ASN A 232 0.01 30.35 -25.05
N GLN A 233 -0.56 29.16 -24.84
CA GLN A 233 -1.66 28.64 -25.61
C GLN A 233 -2.56 27.73 -24.77
N THR A 234 -3.84 27.66 -25.13
CA THR A 234 -4.79 26.69 -24.60
C THR A 234 -5.46 25.88 -25.72
N LYS A 235 -5.74 24.61 -25.44
CA LYS A 235 -6.53 23.71 -26.30
C LYS A 235 -7.54 22.97 -25.42
N ALA A 236 -8.40 22.13 -25.99
CA ALA A 236 -9.30 21.31 -25.19
C ALA A 236 -8.50 20.45 -24.18
N LEU A 237 -8.88 20.51 -22.90
CA LEU A 237 -8.20 19.83 -21.79
C LEU A 237 -6.70 20.10 -21.69
N TYR A 238 -6.22 21.23 -22.17
CA TYR A 238 -4.78 21.50 -22.27
C TYR A 238 -4.45 22.98 -22.12
N THR A 239 -3.37 23.27 -21.38
CA THR A 239 -2.80 24.62 -21.27
C THR A 239 -1.28 24.55 -21.25
N GLU A 240 -0.60 25.47 -21.94
CA GLU A 240 0.86 25.49 -22.05
C GLU A 240 1.46 26.90 -21.92
N ASN A 241 2.69 26.95 -21.44
CA ASN A 241 3.59 28.10 -21.51
C ASN A 241 4.85 27.67 -22.30
N HIS A 242 5.20 28.44 -23.33
CA HIS A 242 6.31 28.18 -24.22
C HIS A 242 7.41 29.22 -24.00
N PHE A 243 8.65 28.75 -23.83
CA PHE A 243 9.83 29.55 -23.50
C PHE A 243 10.93 29.31 -24.52
N GLN A 244 11.55 30.41 -25.02
CA GLN A 244 12.62 30.35 -25.98
C GLN A 244 13.90 30.92 -25.39
N PHE A 245 15.02 30.24 -25.65
CA PHE A 245 16.36 30.59 -25.19
C PHE A 245 17.34 30.59 -26.36
N ASP A 246 18.12 31.67 -26.50
CA ASP A 246 19.25 31.75 -27.38
C ASP A 246 20.52 31.64 -26.50
N LEU A 247 21.03 30.42 -26.33
CA LEU A 247 22.15 30.13 -25.43
C LEU A 247 23.50 30.29 -26.12
N GLN A 248 24.46 30.83 -25.39
CA GLN A 248 25.86 30.73 -25.72
C GLN A 248 26.45 29.44 -25.17
N GLU A 249 27.73 29.15 -25.50
CA GLU A 249 28.45 27.98 -24.98
C GLU A 249 28.46 27.99 -23.43
N ASN A 250 28.05 26.85 -22.83
CA ASN A 250 27.92 26.61 -21.37
C ASN A 250 26.81 27.46 -20.66
N GLU A 251 25.94 28.08 -21.42
CA GLU A 251 24.76 28.68 -20.80
C GLU A 251 23.62 27.65 -20.58
N VAL A 252 22.76 27.93 -19.62
CA VAL A 252 21.71 27.03 -19.16
C VAL A 252 20.33 27.67 -19.32
N ALA A 253 19.46 26.98 -20.07
CA ALA A 253 18.02 27.22 -20.01
C ALA A 253 17.42 26.49 -18.82
N LYS A 254 16.61 27.17 -18.00
CA LYS A 254 16.00 26.56 -16.83
C LYS A 254 14.53 26.91 -16.65
N ILE A 255 13.78 25.94 -16.16
CA ILE A 255 12.42 26.11 -15.64
C ILE A 255 12.36 25.50 -14.25
N GLU A 256 11.89 26.29 -13.28
CA GLU A 256 11.37 25.80 -12.02
C GLU A 256 9.83 25.83 -12.14
N LYS A 257 9.24 24.64 -12.37
CA LYS A 257 7.80 24.48 -12.50
C LYS A 257 7.21 24.10 -11.14
N ARG A 258 6.31 24.94 -10.64
CA ARG A 258 5.52 24.71 -9.43
C ARG A 258 4.11 24.40 -9.84
N VAL A 259 3.55 23.32 -9.32
CA VAL A 259 2.15 22.95 -9.58
C VAL A 259 1.45 22.71 -8.25
N VAL A 260 0.35 23.40 -8.05
CA VAL A 260 -0.55 23.19 -6.90
C VAL A 260 -1.79 22.46 -7.37
N ILE A 261 -2.07 21.33 -6.73
CA ILE A 261 -3.26 20.50 -6.98
C ILE A 261 -4.25 20.69 -5.84
N THR A 262 -5.49 21.03 -6.18
CA THR A 262 -6.61 21.09 -5.22
C THR A 262 -7.79 20.28 -5.73
N THR A 263 -8.58 19.71 -4.83
CA THR A 263 -9.66 18.80 -5.20
C THR A 263 -10.95 19.11 -4.45
N SER A 264 -12.09 18.70 -5.00
CA SER A 264 -13.42 18.78 -4.36
C SER A 264 -13.57 17.89 -3.11
N ARG A 265 -12.53 17.14 -2.74
CA ARG A 265 -12.50 16.45 -1.46
C ARG A 265 -12.21 17.38 -0.28
N ASP A 266 -11.50 18.50 -0.54
CA ASP A 266 -11.03 19.42 0.49
C ASP A 266 -11.67 20.80 0.38
N PHE A 267 -12.20 21.16 -0.79
CA PHE A 267 -12.76 22.48 -1.08
C PHE A 267 -14.12 22.35 -1.78
N GLU A 268 -15.01 23.33 -1.55
CA GLU A 268 -16.21 23.46 -2.36
C GLU A 268 -15.85 23.78 -3.82
N GLU A 269 -16.70 23.37 -4.78
CA GLU A 269 -16.38 23.48 -6.23
C GLU A 269 -15.97 24.88 -6.66
N GLU A 270 -16.61 25.93 -6.14
CA GLU A 270 -16.32 27.31 -6.44
C GLU A 270 -15.02 27.85 -5.85
N ASP A 271 -14.49 27.17 -4.82
CA ASP A 271 -13.28 27.55 -4.11
C ASP A 271 -12.03 26.78 -4.58
N ILE A 272 -12.17 25.70 -5.38
CA ILE A 272 -11.08 24.80 -5.74
C ILE A 272 -9.94 25.57 -6.45
N LEU A 273 -10.24 26.30 -7.52
CA LEU A 273 -9.25 27.08 -8.27
C LEU A 273 -8.71 28.27 -7.43
N PRO A 274 -9.54 29.09 -6.78
CA PRO A 274 -9.05 30.14 -5.89
C PRO A 274 -8.14 29.63 -4.75
N ALA A 275 -8.44 28.49 -4.16
CA ALA A 275 -7.59 27.87 -3.14
C ALA A 275 -6.21 27.50 -3.69
N GLY A 276 -6.15 26.88 -4.88
CA GLY A 276 -4.91 26.56 -5.55
C GLY A 276 -4.06 27.81 -5.85
N GLU A 277 -4.68 28.85 -6.38
CA GLU A 277 -4.01 30.12 -6.64
C GLU A 277 -3.47 30.78 -5.36
N LYS A 278 -4.24 30.74 -4.28
CA LYS A 278 -3.85 31.31 -2.97
C LYS A 278 -2.67 30.55 -2.37
N ILE A 279 -2.66 29.20 -2.47
CA ILE A 279 -1.54 28.38 -2.02
C ILE A 279 -0.30 28.75 -2.83
N LEU A 280 -0.39 28.77 -4.16
CA LEU A 280 0.73 29.12 -5.04
C LEU A 280 1.27 30.53 -4.73
N GLN A 281 0.39 31.52 -4.54
CA GLN A 281 0.77 32.87 -4.17
C GLN A 281 1.54 32.91 -2.85
N SER A 282 1.15 32.13 -1.85
CA SER A 282 1.84 32.06 -0.56
C SER A 282 3.28 31.54 -0.65
N LEU A 283 3.59 30.81 -1.73
CA LEU A 283 4.89 30.21 -2.02
C LEU A 283 5.76 31.06 -2.97
N GLU A 284 5.23 32.13 -3.53
CA GLU A 284 5.88 32.95 -4.56
C GLU A 284 7.25 33.49 -4.14
N ILE A 285 7.38 33.92 -2.88
CA ILE A 285 8.63 34.46 -2.33
C ILE A 285 9.68 33.38 -1.98
N LYS A 286 9.28 32.11 -1.85
CA LYS A 286 10.20 31.03 -1.49
C LYS A 286 11.06 30.67 -2.67
N THR A 287 12.34 30.39 -2.38
CA THR A 287 13.27 29.83 -3.37
C THR A 287 13.04 28.32 -3.52
N TYR A 288 13.60 27.73 -4.58
CA TYR A 288 13.63 26.27 -4.77
C TYR A 288 14.26 25.56 -3.58
N GLU A 289 15.41 26.07 -3.12
CA GLU A 289 16.19 25.50 -2.01
C GLU A 289 15.41 25.54 -0.69
N GLU A 290 14.62 26.57 -0.45
CA GLU A 290 13.77 26.67 0.74
C GLU A 290 12.62 25.64 0.70
N LEU A 291 12.00 25.44 -0.48
CA LEU A 291 10.97 24.42 -0.67
C LEU A 291 11.54 23.01 -0.52
N LEU A 292 12.68 22.73 -1.13
CA LEU A 292 13.37 21.45 -1.01
C LEU A 292 13.80 21.18 0.43
N THR A 293 14.36 22.19 1.13
CA THR A 293 14.76 22.06 2.53
C THR A 293 13.60 21.70 3.43
N ALA A 294 12.44 22.32 3.25
CA ALA A 294 11.23 22.03 4.01
C ALA A 294 10.72 20.59 3.73
N HIS A 295 10.74 20.18 2.46
CA HIS A 295 10.38 18.83 2.05
C HIS A 295 11.30 17.77 2.67
N VAL A 296 12.61 17.95 2.57
CA VAL A 296 13.61 17.03 3.14
C VAL A 296 13.51 16.96 4.66
N ALA A 297 13.22 18.09 5.34
CA ALA A 297 13.00 18.10 6.78
C ALA A 297 11.78 17.23 7.18
N GLY A 298 10.70 17.26 6.40
CA GLY A 298 9.51 16.40 6.62
C GLY A 298 9.83 14.91 6.44
N TRP A 299 10.60 14.53 5.42
CA TRP A 299 11.06 13.15 5.27
C TRP A 299 11.99 12.71 6.40
N ARG A 300 12.90 13.57 6.83
CA ARG A 300 13.80 13.29 7.95
C ARG A 300 13.04 13.01 9.23
N GLU A 301 12.00 13.78 9.52
CA GLU A 301 11.14 13.55 10.70
C GLU A 301 10.49 12.16 10.65
N ARG A 302 10.04 11.72 9.47
CA ARG A 302 9.49 10.36 9.26
C ARG A 302 10.56 9.29 9.49
N TRP A 303 11.74 9.44 8.90
CA TRP A 303 12.86 8.51 9.03
C TRP A 303 13.42 8.43 10.45
N ASP A 304 13.45 9.53 11.20
CA ASP A 304 13.92 9.55 12.59
C ASP A 304 13.14 8.57 13.49
N LYS A 305 11.88 8.27 13.17
CA LYS A 305 11.02 7.33 13.89
C LYS A 305 11.00 5.94 13.27
N ALA A 306 11.10 5.84 11.96
CA ALA A 306 10.73 4.64 11.19
C ALA A 306 11.89 3.86 10.59
N ASP A 307 13.11 4.41 10.56
CA ASP A 307 14.24 3.72 9.94
C ASP A 307 14.54 2.39 10.63
N VAL A 308 14.72 1.36 9.82
CA VAL A 308 15.22 0.05 10.22
C VAL A 308 16.61 -0.10 9.62
N GLU A 309 17.61 -0.09 10.47
CA GLU A 309 19.00 -0.24 10.04
C GLU A 309 19.41 -1.71 10.05
N VAL A 310 20.00 -2.15 8.96
CA VAL A 310 20.60 -3.49 8.78
C VAL A 310 22.05 -3.31 8.36
N SER A 311 22.98 -3.95 9.06
CA SER A 311 24.42 -3.95 8.70
C SER A 311 24.85 -5.36 8.30
N GLY A 312 25.70 -5.43 7.28
CA GLY A 312 26.21 -6.69 6.73
C GLY A 312 25.46 -7.19 5.50
N ASP A 313 24.29 -6.59 5.14
CA ASP A 313 23.54 -6.93 3.93
C ASP A 313 22.85 -5.68 3.34
N ASP A 314 23.55 -4.99 2.43
CA ASP A 314 23.06 -3.77 1.78
C ASP A 314 21.79 -4.02 0.94
N SER A 315 21.61 -5.23 0.42
CA SER A 315 20.40 -5.61 -0.33
C SER A 315 19.17 -5.68 0.58
N ALA A 316 19.35 -6.24 1.78
CA ALA A 316 18.32 -6.24 2.82
C ALA A 316 18.01 -4.81 3.31
N GLN A 317 19.05 -3.98 3.48
CA GLN A 317 18.91 -2.59 3.89
C GLN A 317 18.16 -1.74 2.85
N GLN A 318 18.50 -1.87 1.56
CA GLN A 318 17.79 -1.19 0.49
C GLN A 318 16.33 -1.62 0.44
N GLY A 319 16.05 -2.92 0.56
CA GLY A 319 14.70 -3.48 0.50
C GLY A 319 13.78 -2.93 1.59
N ILE A 320 14.21 -2.94 2.86
CA ILE A 320 13.38 -2.45 3.96
C ILE A 320 13.12 -0.94 3.86
N ARG A 321 14.12 -0.14 3.49
CA ARG A 321 13.95 1.32 3.31
C ARG A 321 13.04 1.64 2.13
N PHE A 322 13.20 0.94 1.01
CA PHE A 322 12.31 1.10 -0.13
C PHE A 322 10.84 0.84 0.25
N ASN A 323 10.58 -0.22 0.98
CA ASN A 323 9.24 -0.59 1.39
C ASN A 323 8.62 0.43 2.36
N ILE A 324 9.37 0.90 3.36
CA ILE A 324 8.91 1.95 4.29
C ILE A 324 8.67 3.26 3.53
N PHE A 325 9.59 3.64 2.62
CA PHE A 325 9.46 4.84 1.80
C PHE A 325 8.15 4.85 1.00
N GLN A 326 7.87 3.77 0.27
CA GLN A 326 6.69 3.68 -0.59
C GLN A 326 5.38 3.63 0.20
N LEU A 327 5.37 2.97 1.36
CA LEU A 327 4.22 3.02 2.27
C LEU A 327 3.94 4.43 2.76
N PHE A 328 4.96 5.16 3.23
CA PHE A 328 4.80 6.52 3.72
C PHE A 328 4.55 7.54 2.62
N ALA A 329 5.02 7.30 1.40
CA ALA A 329 4.65 8.06 0.22
C ALA A 329 3.16 7.89 -0.13
N THR A 330 2.59 6.71 0.13
CA THR A 330 1.19 6.41 -0.13
C THR A 330 0.26 6.93 0.96
N TYR A 331 0.61 6.72 2.23
CA TYR A 331 -0.23 7.06 3.37
C TYR A 331 0.62 7.39 4.60
N TYR A 332 0.39 8.55 5.19
CA TYR A 332 1.01 8.96 6.45
C TYR A 332 -0.01 9.34 7.54
N GLY A 333 -1.31 9.14 7.28
CA GLY A 333 -2.36 9.13 8.29
C GLY A 333 -2.98 10.47 8.67
N GLU A 334 -2.77 11.52 7.90
CA GLU A 334 -3.31 12.86 8.21
C GLU A 334 -4.83 12.98 7.92
N ASP A 335 -5.37 12.16 7.02
CA ASP A 335 -6.76 12.22 6.58
C ASP A 335 -7.50 10.91 6.88
N ALA A 336 -8.45 10.94 7.82
CA ALA A 336 -9.27 9.79 8.20
C ALA A 336 -10.25 9.32 7.09
N ARG A 337 -10.41 10.10 6.01
CA ARG A 337 -11.24 9.73 4.84
C ARG A 337 -10.48 8.84 3.84
N LEU A 338 -9.21 8.51 4.13
CA LEU A 338 -8.32 7.76 3.28
C LEU A 338 -7.87 6.44 3.92
N ASN A 339 -7.48 5.51 3.07
CA ASN A 339 -6.89 4.25 3.47
C ASN A 339 -5.78 3.85 2.46
N ILE A 340 -5.14 2.70 2.66
CA ILE A 340 -4.02 2.23 1.86
C ILE A 340 -4.56 1.27 0.79
N GLY A 341 -4.47 1.67 -0.47
CA GLY A 341 -4.79 0.78 -1.60
C GLY A 341 -3.62 -0.15 -1.94
N PRO A 342 -3.85 -1.35 -2.48
CA PRO A 342 -2.80 -2.33 -2.77
C PRO A 342 -1.70 -1.83 -3.70
N LYS A 343 -2.02 -0.97 -4.66
CA LYS A 343 -1.06 -0.33 -5.58
C LYS A 343 -0.71 1.12 -5.21
N GLY A 344 -1.34 1.68 -4.18
CA GLY A 344 -1.12 3.07 -3.77
C GLY A 344 -1.25 4.06 -4.93
N PHE A 345 -0.21 4.88 -5.15
CA PHE A 345 -0.12 5.83 -6.27
C PHE A 345 0.75 5.32 -7.43
N THR A 346 0.97 4.03 -7.55
CA THR A 346 1.95 3.47 -8.49
C THR A 346 1.34 2.71 -9.66
N GLY A 347 0.02 2.50 -9.65
CA GLY A 347 -0.70 1.78 -10.70
C GLY A 347 -2.20 1.72 -10.50
N GLU A 348 -2.89 1.23 -11.52
CA GLU A 348 -4.36 1.21 -11.62
C GLU A 348 -4.99 -0.14 -11.28
N LYS A 349 -4.25 -1.23 -11.38
CA LYS A 349 -4.75 -2.56 -11.11
C LYS A 349 -5.25 -2.69 -9.66
N TYR A 350 -6.20 -3.57 -9.43
CA TYR A 350 -6.98 -3.67 -8.20
C TYR A 350 -7.81 -2.41 -7.88
N GLY A 351 -8.05 -1.55 -8.86
CA GLY A 351 -8.85 -0.36 -8.74
C GLY A 351 -8.31 0.74 -7.82
N GLY A 352 -7.14 0.57 -7.18
CA GLY A 352 -6.56 1.49 -6.21
C GLY A 352 -7.40 1.67 -4.93
N ALA A 353 -8.42 0.84 -4.74
CA ALA A 353 -9.35 0.90 -3.61
C ALA A 353 -8.80 0.18 -2.38
N THR A 354 -9.48 0.36 -1.26
CA THR A 354 -9.11 -0.27 0.01
C THR A 354 -9.49 -1.75 0.02
N TYR A 355 -8.57 -2.57 0.53
CA TYR A 355 -8.72 -4.01 0.81
C TYR A 355 -8.55 -4.29 2.31
N TRP A 356 -8.71 -5.56 2.73
CA TRP A 356 -8.44 -6.00 4.10
C TRP A 356 -6.97 -6.01 4.50
N ASP A 357 -6.09 -5.84 3.54
CA ASP A 357 -4.63 -5.81 3.68
C ASP A 357 -4.17 -4.79 4.71
N THR A 358 -4.84 -3.63 4.76
CA THR A 358 -4.51 -2.58 5.72
C THR A 358 -4.63 -3.06 7.15
N GLU A 359 -5.74 -3.70 7.49
CA GLU A 359 -6.04 -4.17 8.83
C GLU A 359 -5.16 -5.36 9.23
N ALA A 360 -4.95 -6.29 8.30
CA ALA A 360 -4.24 -7.54 8.58
C ALA A 360 -2.71 -7.39 8.56
N PHE A 361 -2.16 -6.50 7.72
CA PHE A 361 -0.71 -6.45 7.46
C PHE A 361 -0.08 -5.08 7.72
N ALA A 362 -0.72 -3.97 7.30
CA ALA A 362 -0.13 -2.64 7.43
C ALA A 362 -0.28 -2.05 8.84
N LEU A 363 -1.44 -2.20 9.46
CA LEU A 363 -1.74 -1.58 10.76
C LEU A 363 -0.70 -1.87 11.85
N PRO A 364 -0.17 -3.10 12.03
CA PRO A 364 0.85 -3.37 13.06
C PRO A 364 2.11 -2.51 12.89
N MET A 365 2.53 -2.22 11.65
CA MET A 365 3.65 -1.35 11.36
C MET A 365 3.31 0.11 11.72
N TYR A 366 2.15 0.61 11.30
CA TYR A 366 1.72 1.98 11.61
C TYR A 366 1.54 2.23 13.11
N LEU A 367 1.00 1.27 13.87
CA LEU A 367 0.94 1.32 15.34
C LEU A 367 2.31 1.56 15.97
N SER A 368 3.35 1.00 15.37
CA SER A 368 4.70 1.03 15.91
C SER A 368 5.52 2.24 15.45
N LEU A 369 5.32 2.70 14.21
CA LEU A 369 6.18 3.70 13.58
C LEU A 369 5.60 5.11 13.55
N THR A 370 4.30 5.26 13.81
CA THR A 370 3.61 6.56 13.72
C THR A 370 2.94 6.92 15.03
N ASP A 371 2.41 8.13 15.11
CA ASP A 371 1.58 8.52 16.23
C ASP A 371 0.27 7.74 16.25
N LYS A 372 -0.29 7.43 17.41
CA LYS A 372 -1.52 6.62 17.55
C LYS A 372 -2.73 7.16 16.78
N SER A 373 -2.74 8.48 16.50
CA SER A 373 -3.78 9.13 15.68
C SER A 373 -3.84 8.58 14.26
N VAL A 374 -2.72 8.15 13.68
CA VAL A 374 -2.66 7.57 12.34
C VAL A 374 -3.43 6.25 12.30
N SER A 375 -3.14 5.35 13.24
CA SER A 375 -3.85 4.07 13.35
C SER A 375 -5.31 4.26 13.75
N HIS A 376 -5.62 5.25 14.60
CA HIS A 376 -6.99 5.65 14.91
C HIS A 376 -7.75 6.08 13.65
N ASN A 377 -7.13 6.88 12.77
CA ASN A 377 -7.73 7.31 11.51
C ASN A 377 -8.06 6.13 10.58
N LEU A 378 -7.22 5.10 10.54
CA LEU A 378 -7.50 3.87 9.78
C LEU A 378 -8.73 3.11 10.32
N LEU A 379 -8.90 3.06 11.64
CA LEU A 379 -10.10 2.47 12.26
C LEU A 379 -11.34 3.34 12.03
N LYS A 380 -11.19 4.68 12.18
CA LYS A 380 -12.29 5.61 11.92
C LYS A 380 -12.78 5.53 10.47
N TYR A 381 -11.90 5.36 9.51
CA TYR A 381 -12.26 5.13 8.11
C TYR A 381 -13.27 3.97 7.96
N ARG A 382 -13.05 2.86 8.68
CA ARG A 382 -13.99 1.73 8.65
C ARG A 382 -15.30 2.04 9.37
N HIS A 383 -15.27 2.74 10.50
CA HIS A 383 -16.49 3.17 11.17
C HIS A 383 -17.34 4.09 10.28
N ASP A 384 -16.71 5.07 9.62
CA ASP A 384 -17.41 6.01 8.72
C ASP A 384 -18.04 5.30 7.50
N GLN A 385 -17.64 4.07 7.20
CA GLN A 385 -18.17 3.22 6.13
C GLN A 385 -19.17 2.15 6.61
N LEU A 386 -19.56 2.15 7.88
CA LEU A 386 -20.42 1.11 8.47
C LEU A 386 -21.78 1.01 7.76
N ASP A 387 -22.38 2.11 7.35
CA ASP A 387 -23.65 2.09 6.62
C ASP A 387 -23.51 1.41 5.25
N GLY A 388 -22.40 1.63 4.55
CA GLY A 388 -22.08 0.91 3.32
C GLY A 388 -21.94 -0.61 3.56
N ALA A 389 -21.28 -0.99 4.65
CA ALA A 389 -21.12 -2.39 5.02
C ALA A 389 -22.49 -3.07 5.37
N LYS A 390 -23.42 -2.33 5.99
CA LYS A 390 -24.80 -2.81 6.21
C LYS A 390 -25.55 -3.02 4.90
N ILE A 391 -25.40 -2.11 3.93
CA ILE A 391 -25.97 -2.27 2.59
C ILE A 391 -25.45 -3.54 1.91
N ASN A 392 -24.16 -3.83 2.03
CA ASN A 392 -23.56 -5.05 1.44
C ASN A 392 -24.17 -6.32 2.06
N ALA A 393 -24.34 -6.38 3.39
CA ALA A 393 -24.98 -7.51 4.05
C ALA A 393 -26.44 -7.70 3.60
N GLN A 394 -27.22 -6.62 3.56
CA GLN A 394 -28.61 -6.64 3.09
C GLN A 394 -28.74 -7.11 1.63
N LYS A 395 -27.78 -6.73 0.77
CA LYS A 395 -27.75 -7.10 -0.65
C LYS A 395 -27.65 -8.61 -0.87
N ILE A 396 -27.04 -9.33 0.07
CA ILE A 396 -26.97 -10.80 0.06
C ILE A 396 -27.96 -11.45 1.03
N GLY A 397 -28.92 -10.68 1.57
CA GLY A 397 -30.00 -11.17 2.42
C GLY A 397 -29.62 -11.48 3.85
N LEU A 398 -28.61 -10.80 4.40
CA LEU A 398 -28.12 -10.98 5.77
C LEU A 398 -28.25 -9.70 6.60
N ASP A 399 -28.36 -9.87 7.91
CA ASP A 399 -28.35 -8.79 8.90
C ASP A 399 -26.91 -8.33 9.22
N GLY A 400 -26.80 -7.21 9.94
CA GLY A 400 -25.52 -6.66 10.38
C GLY A 400 -24.72 -6.00 9.27
N ALA A 401 -23.39 -6.09 9.34
CA ALA A 401 -22.48 -5.44 8.41
C ALA A 401 -21.50 -6.42 7.77
N LEU A 402 -21.43 -6.42 6.44
CA LEU A 402 -20.37 -7.06 5.66
C LEU A 402 -19.50 -5.98 5.01
N TYR A 403 -18.34 -5.75 5.59
CA TYR A 403 -17.38 -4.85 4.95
C TYR A 403 -16.98 -5.36 3.57
N PRO A 404 -16.83 -4.46 2.58
CA PRO A 404 -16.54 -4.88 1.22
C PRO A 404 -15.14 -5.47 1.09
N MET A 405 -14.93 -6.30 0.09
CA MET A 405 -13.59 -6.73 -0.32
C MET A 405 -12.82 -5.53 -0.85
N VAL A 406 -13.44 -4.76 -1.72
CA VAL A 406 -12.88 -3.57 -2.37
C VAL A 406 -13.83 -2.39 -2.24
N THR A 407 -13.33 -1.24 -1.82
CA THR A 407 -14.19 -0.06 -1.64
C THR A 407 -13.46 1.28 -1.69
N PHE A 408 -14.25 2.31 -2.01
CA PHE A 408 -13.96 3.72 -1.76
C PHE A 408 -14.94 4.35 -0.76
N THR A 409 -16.11 3.76 -0.57
CA THR A 409 -17.24 4.36 0.17
C THR A 409 -17.87 3.46 1.23
N GLY A 410 -17.36 2.26 1.41
CA GLY A 410 -17.99 1.21 2.24
C GLY A 410 -18.92 0.28 1.45
N VAL A 411 -19.35 0.67 0.24
CA VAL A 411 -20.12 -0.21 -0.66
C VAL A 411 -19.13 -1.03 -1.48
N GLU A 412 -19.46 -2.33 -1.67
CA GLU A 412 -18.66 -3.23 -2.51
C GLU A 412 -18.59 -2.72 -3.96
N CYS A 413 -17.38 -2.59 -4.47
CA CYS A 413 -17.15 -2.09 -5.83
C CYS A 413 -16.04 -2.85 -6.58
N HIS A 414 -15.79 -4.09 -6.20
CA HIS A 414 -14.90 -4.96 -6.98
C HIS A 414 -15.56 -5.30 -8.34
N ASN A 415 -14.77 -5.84 -9.23
CA ASN A 415 -15.32 -6.45 -10.44
C ASN A 415 -16.26 -7.61 -10.07
N GLU A 416 -17.09 -8.03 -11.01
CA GLU A 416 -18.04 -9.14 -10.83
C GLU A 416 -17.32 -10.48 -10.68
N TRP A 417 -17.02 -10.82 -9.45
CA TRP A 417 -16.42 -12.09 -9.05
C TRP A 417 -17.05 -12.58 -7.74
N GLU A 418 -17.30 -13.87 -7.64
CA GLU A 418 -17.92 -14.51 -6.48
C GLU A 418 -17.13 -14.27 -5.19
N ILE A 419 -15.83 -14.06 -5.28
CA ILE A 419 -14.95 -13.78 -4.14
C ILE A 419 -15.44 -12.60 -3.27
N THR A 420 -16.18 -11.65 -3.84
CA THR A 420 -16.73 -10.49 -3.11
C THR A 420 -17.69 -10.88 -1.99
N PHE A 421 -18.36 -12.00 -2.08
CA PHE A 421 -19.26 -12.52 -1.03
C PHE A 421 -18.79 -13.87 -0.45
N GLU A 422 -17.69 -14.41 -0.91
CA GLU A 422 -17.05 -15.61 -0.36
C GLU A 422 -15.95 -15.30 0.64
N GLU A 423 -15.13 -14.26 0.40
CA GLU A 423 -14.02 -13.83 1.27
C GLU A 423 -14.49 -13.01 2.48
N ILE A 424 -15.38 -13.57 3.27
CA ILE A 424 -16.02 -12.87 4.39
C ILE A 424 -15.12 -12.75 5.63
N HIS A 425 -14.00 -13.45 5.68
CA HIS A 425 -13.01 -13.35 6.76
C HIS A 425 -12.45 -11.93 6.95
N ARG A 426 -12.55 -11.06 5.95
CA ARG A 426 -12.16 -9.63 6.02
C ARG A 426 -12.90 -8.87 7.13
N ASN A 427 -14.12 -9.26 7.47
CA ASN A 427 -14.85 -8.74 8.63
C ASN A 427 -14.07 -8.98 9.93
N GLY A 428 -13.51 -10.17 10.06
CA GLY A 428 -12.69 -10.52 11.21
C GLY A 428 -11.37 -9.74 11.26
N ALA A 429 -10.76 -9.43 10.11
CA ALA A 429 -9.56 -8.60 10.08
C ALA A 429 -9.81 -7.19 10.65
N ILE A 430 -10.98 -6.59 10.36
CA ILE A 430 -11.38 -5.29 10.92
C ILE A 430 -11.60 -5.39 12.43
N ALA A 431 -12.26 -6.45 12.90
CA ALA A 431 -12.44 -6.70 14.33
C ALA A 431 -11.08 -6.89 15.04
N TYR A 432 -10.16 -7.62 14.41
CA TYR A 432 -8.81 -7.82 14.93
C TYR A 432 -7.99 -6.52 14.96
N ALA A 433 -8.17 -5.64 13.99
CA ALA A 433 -7.54 -4.34 13.98
C ALA A 433 -7.96 -3.46 15.19
N ILE A 434 -9.23 -3.51 15.58
CA ILE A 434 -9.75 -2.83 16.78
C ILE A 434 -9.08 -3.39 18.04
N TYR A 435 -9.00 -4.72 18.15
CA TYR A 435 -8.28 -5.40 19.23
C TYR A 435 -6.81 -5.01 19.26
N ASN A 436 -6.12 -5.06 18.13
CA ASN A 436 -4.69 -4.79 18.02
C ASN A 436 -4.37 -3.34 18.43
N TYR A 437 -5.17 -2.37 17.97
CA TYR A 437 -5.05 -0.97 18.40
C TYR A 437 -5.17 -0.83 19.92
N THR A 438 -6.24 -1.37 20.49
CA THR A 438 -6.51 -1.27 21.93
C THR A 438 -5.43 -1.97 22.76
N ASN A 439 -5.03 -3.19 22.36
CA ASN A 439 -4.02 -3.98 23.04
C ASN A 439 -2.63 -3.31 22.98
N TYR A 440 -2.26 -2.78 21.82
CA TYR A 440 -0.96 -2.14 21.59
C TYR A 440 -0.85 -0.79 22.28
N THR A 441 -1.80 0.10 22.01
CA THR A 441 -1.76 1.50 22.52
C THR A 441 -2.18 1.63 23.97
N GLY A 442 -3.00 0.71 24.47
CA GLY A 442 -3.68 0.81 25.77
C GLY A 442 -4.82 1.82 25.79
N ASP A 443 -5.20 2.37 24.62
CA ASP A 443 -6.30 3.31 24.45
C ASP A 443 -7.58 2.56 24.04
N ASP A 444 -8.51 2.44 24.97
CA ASP A 444 -9.80 1.76 24.75
C ASP A 444 -10.95 2.71 24.37
N SER A 445 -10.64 4.00 24.19
CA SER A 445 -11.65 5.02 23.90
C SER A 445 -12.39 4.75 22.60
N TYR A 446 -11.67 4.36 21.52
CA TYR A 446 -12.27 3.97 20.26
C TYR A 446 -13.12 2.70 20.41
N LEU A 447 -12.62 1.69 21.12
CA LEU A 447 -13.35 0.43 21.34
C LEU A 447 -14.70 0.68 22.04
N LYS A 448 -14.74 1.55 23.04
CA LYS A 448 -15.96 1.86 23.81
C LYS A 448 -17.00 2.69 23.06
N THR A 449 -16.57 3.39 22.00
CA THR A 449 -17.45 4.26 21.19
C THR A 449 -17.77 3.63 19.85
N ASP A 450 -17.00 3.96 18.85
CA ASP A 450 -17.18 3.58 17.45
C ASP A 450 -16.86 2.08 17.23
N GLY A 451 -15.82 1.59 17.91
CA GLY A 451 -15.34 0.22 17.76
C GLY A 451 -16.35 -0.82 18.18
N ILE A 452 -17.06 -0.62 19.31
CA ILE A 452 -18.08 -1.56 19.79
C ILE A 452 -19.31 -1.59 18.86
N GLU A 453 -19.61 -0.48 18.18
CA GLU A 453 -20.66 -0.44 17.15
C GLU A 453 -20.28 -1.29 15.94
N VAL A 454 -19.06 -1.10 15.43
CA VAL A 454 -18.52 -1.91 14.33
C VAL A 454 -18.50 -3.40 14.69
N LEU A 455 -17.99 -3.76 15.88
CA LEU A 455 -17.94 -5.13 16.38
C LEU A 455 -19.33 -5.76 16.48
N THR A 456 -20.32 -5.01 17.00
CA THR A 456 -21.69 -5.48 17.14
C THR A 456 -22.32 -5.79 15.79
N GLU A 457 -22.16 -4.92 14.81
CA GLU A 457 -22.74 -5.13 13.47
C GLU A 457 -22.02 -6.26 12.69
N ILE A 458 -20.72 -6.40 12.85
CA ILE A 458 -19.98 -7.56 12.33
C ILE A 458 -20.47 -8.85 13.00
N THR A 459 -20.71 -8.83 14.30
CA THR A 459 -21.19 -9.99 15.05
C THR A 459 -22.62 -10.38 14.62
N ARG A 460 -23.51 -9.41 14.36
CA ARG A 460 -24.83 -9.66 13.78
C ARG A 460 -24.73 -10.36 12.43
N PHE A 461 -23.82 -9.90 11.57
CA PHE A 461 -23.56 -10.57 10.29
C PHE A 461 -23.10 -12.02 10.48
N TRP A 462 -22.13 -12.28 11.35
CA TRP A 462 -21.66 -13.65 11.60
C TRP A 462 -22.79 -14.53 12.15
N ALA A 463 -23.59 -14.02 13.10
CA ALA A 463 -24.68 -14.76 13.72
C ALA A 463 -25.82 -15.13 12.74
N ASP A 464 -25.97 -14.38 11.66
CA ASP A 464 -26.95 -14.67 10.60
C ASP A 464 -26.34 -15.51 9.45
N ARG A 465 -25.03 -15.42 9.25
CA ARG A 465 -24.30 -16.13 8.18
C ARG A 465 -24.02 -17.60 8.46
N VAL A 466 -23.92 -18.00 9.71
CA VAL A 466 -23.64 -19.39 10.11
C VAL A 466 -24.86 -20.29 9.95
N HIS A 467 -24.63 -21.60 9.79
CA HIS A 467 -25.67 -22.61 9.70
C HIS A 467 -25.47 -23.65 10.80
N LEU A 468 -26.51 -23.92 11.59
CA LEU A 468 -26.48 -25.02 12.52
C LEU A 468 -26.69 -26.35 11.78
N SER A 469 -25.70 -27.24 11.87
CA SER A 469 -25.78 -28.58 11.31
C SER A 469 -26.48 -29.54 12.30
N ASP A 470 -27.68 -30.00 11.99
CA ASP A 470 -28.40 -31.00 12.79
C ASP A 470 -27.57 -32.32 12.92
N ARG A 471 -26.75 -32.62 11.92
CA ARG A 471 -25.93 -33.85 11.90
C ARG A 471 -24.81 -33.84 12.93
N LEU A 472 -24.16 -32.70 13.13
CA LEU A 472 -22.98 -32.57 13.99
C LEU A 472 -23.23 -31.75 15.25
N ASP A 473 -24.39 -31.13 15.37
CA ASP A 473 -24.73 -30.17 16.44
C ASP A 473 -23.66 -29.07 16.57
N LYS A 474 -23.20 -28.56 15.43
CA LYS A 474 -22.17 -27.52 15.29
C LYS A 474 -22.61 -26.46 14.30
N TYR A 475 -22.18 -25.22 14.53
CA TYR A 475 -22.32 -24.15 13.55
C TYR A 475 -21.24 -24.24 12.48
N MET A 476 -21.64 -24.08 11.24
CA MET A 476 -20.81 -24.21 10.04
C MET A 476 -20.94 -22.98 9.16
N ILE A 477 -19.91 -22.72 8.36
CA ILE A 477 -19.93 -21.69 7.32
C ILE A 477 -19.65 -22.36 5.96
N HIS A 478 -20.60 -22.24 5.03
CA HIS A 478 -20.53 -22.83 3.70
C HIS A 478 -20.36 -21.75 2.64
N GLY A 479 -19.78 -22.10 1.48
CA GLY A 479 -19.65 -21.24 0.33
C GLY A 479 -18.75 -20.03 0.62
N VAL A 480 -17.55 -20.30 1.06
CA VAL A 480 -16.55 -19.28 1.38
C VAL A 480 -15.23 -19.52 0.66
N THR A 481 -14.44 -18.46 0.52
CA THR A 481 -13.05 -18.50 0.13
C THR A 481 -12.24 -17.97 1.32
N GLY A 482 -11.26 -18.76 1.77
CA GLY A 482 -10.31 -18.31 2.79
C GLY A 482 -9.25 -17.38 2.19
N PRO A 483 -8.23 -16.97 2.96
CA PRO A 483 -7.11 -16.23 2.41
C PRO A 483 -6.41 -16.93 1.23
N ASN A 484 -6.41 -18.26 1.21
CA ASN A 484 -5.99 -19.02 0.04
C ASN A 484 -7.04 -18.99 -1.06
N GLU A 485 -6.97 -17.99 -1.94
CA GLU A 485 -7.89 -17.80 -3.05
C GLU A 485 -7.82 -18.92 -4.12
N TYR A 486 -6.91 -19.91 -3.99
CA TYR A 486 -6.85 -21.09 -4.87
C TYR A 486 -7.84 -22.19 -4.46
N ASP A 487 -8.64 -21.93 -3.43
CA ASP A 487 -9.75 -22.76 -2.98
C ASP A 487 -11.00 -21.91 -2.82
N ASN A 488 -11.86 -21.89 -3.85
CA ASN A 488 -13.09 -21.11 -3.86
C ASN A 488 -14.31 -21.94 -3.48
N ASN A 489 -15.33 -21.30 -2.94
CA ASN A 489 -16.63 -21.89 -2.61
C ASN A 489 -16.54 -23.16 -1.76
N VAL A 490 -15.67 -23.14 -0.76
CA VAL A 490 -15.44 -24.28 0.14
C VAL A 490 -16.34 -24.19 1.36
N SER A 491 -16.43 -25.30 2.12
CA SER A 491 -17.13 -25.34 3.38
C SER A 491 -16.16 -25.42 4.55
N ASN A 492 -16.48 -24.67 5.60
CA ASN A 492 -15.73 -24.67 6.86
C ASN A 492 -14.25 -24.37 6.67
N ASN A 493 -13.93 -23.25 5.98
CA ASN A 493 -12.56 -22.76 6.04
C ASN A 493 -12.19 -22.47 7.50
N TRP A 494 -11.12 -23.14 7.98
CA TRP A 494 -10.75 -23.08 9.40
C TRP A 494 -10.50 -21.67 9.88
N TYR A 495 -9.75 -20.87 9.10
CA TYR A 495 -9.44 -19.49 9.46
C TYR A 495 -10.70 -18.63 9.53
N THR A 496 -11.59 -18.75 8.54
CA THR A 496 -12.87 -18.02 8.53
C THR A 496 -13.73 -18.38 9.74
N ASN A 497 -13.86 -19.66 10.05
CA ASN A 497 -14.63 -20.11 11.22
C ASN A 497 -13.99 -19.63 12.54
N TYR A 498 -12.66 -19.67 12.64
CA TYR A 498 -11.96 -19.26 13.84
C TYR A 498 -12.10 -17.76 14.11
N ILE A 499 -11.83 -16.91 13.09
CA ILE A 499 -11.91 -15.46 13.25
C ILE A 499 -13.37 -14.97 13.46
N ALA A 500 -14.36 -15.70 12.92
CA ALA A 500 -15.76 -15.42 13.18
C ALA A 500 -16.11 -15.65 14.66
N ALA A 501 -15.79 -16.83 15.19
CA ALA A 501 -16.03 -17.15 16.61
C ALA A 501 -15.24 -16.24 17.55
N TRP A 502 -13.97 -15.95 17.21
CA TRP A 502 -13.14 -15.01 17.96
C TRP A 502 -13.75 -13.61 17.99
N THR A 503 -14.26 -13.12 16.85
CA THR A 503 -14.92 -11.80 16.76
C THR A 503 -16.16 -11.75 17.67
N ILE A 504 -16.97 -12.79 17.66
CA ILE A 504 -18.16 -12.90 18.51
C ILE A 504 -17.74 -12.85 19.99
N ARG A 505 -16.76 -13.66 20.40
CA ARG A 505 -16.23 -13.68 21.77
C ARG A 505 -15.72 -12.31 22.18
N TYR A 506 -14.88 -11.68 21.37
CA TYR A 506 -14.33 -10.36 21.67
C TYR A 506 -15.40 -9.27 21.78
N THR A 507 -16.45 -9.35 20.97
CA THR A 507 -17.61 -8.45 21.07
C THR A 507 -18.33 -8.65 22.41
N LEU A 508 -18.65 -9.90 22.79
CA LEU A 508 -19.31 -10.22 24.05
C LEU A 508 -18.52 -9.75 25.28
N GLU A 509 -17.20 -9.90 25.28
CA GLU A 509 -16.30 -9.47 26.35
C GLU A 509 -16.29 -7.95 26.55
N ASN A 510 -16.56 -7.16 25.49
CA ASN A 510 -16.48 -5.71 25.51
C ASN A 510 -17.83 -5.00 25.44
N LEU A 511 -18.94 -5.73 25.35
CA LEU A 511 -20.29 -5.21 25.26
C LEU A 511 -20.87 -4.96 26.66
N ASP A 512 -20.67 -3.77 27.20
CA ASP A 512 -21.22 -3.38 28.49
C ASP A 512 -22.73 -3.03 28.44
N ALA A 513 -23.34 -2.74 29.58
CA ALA A 513 -24.77 -2.47 29.68
C ALA A 513 -25.19 -1.18 28.93
N GLU A 514 -24.31 -0.19 28.84
CA GLU A 514 -24.58 1.07 28.13
C GLU A 514 -24.53 0.83 26.62
N ALA A 515 -23.53 0.13 26.12
CA ALA A 515 -23.41 -0.26 24.72
C ALA A 515 -24.57 -1.15 24.27
N LYS A 516 -24.97 -2.17 25.09
CA LYS A 516 -26.16 -3.00 24.82
C LYS A 516 -27.38 -2.16 24.62
N LYS A 517 -27.65 -1.21 25.51
CA LYS A 517 -28.80 -0.32 25.42
C LYS A 517 -28.72 0.62 24.20
N ARG A 518 -27.56 1.23 23.95
CA ARG A 518 -27.35 2.15 22.83
C ARG A 518 -27.52 1.47 21.49
N LEU A 519 -27.01 0.26 21.36
CA LEU A 519 -27.02 -0.51 20.10
C LEU A 519 -28.25 -1.43 19.97
N GLY A 520 -29.14 -1.43 20.95
CA GLY A 520 -30.36 -2.23 20.95
C GLY A 520 -30.10 -3.74 20.97
N VAL A 521 -28.99 -4.19 21.55
CA VAL A 521 -28.66 -5.61 21.63
C VAL A 521 -29.55 -6.30 22.63
N THR A 522 -30.21 -7.38 22.22
CA THR A 522 -31.19 -8.15 23.00
C THR A 522 -30.53 -9.34 23.72
N GLU A 523 -31.13 -9.82 24.79
CA GLU A 523 -30.69 -11.04 25.47
C GLU A 523 -30.80 -12.29 24.58
N TYR A 524 -31.67 -12.27 23.59
CA TYR A 524 -31.77 -13.32 22.58
C TYR A 524 -30.54 -13.35 21.67
N GLU A 525 -30.10 -12.17 21.22
CA GLU A 525 -28.87 -12.07 20.42
C GLU A 525 -27.64 -12.55 21.21
N ILE A 526 -27.52 -12.12 22.47
CA ILE A 526 -26.41 -12.55 23.35
C ILE A 526 -26.39 -14.07 23.48
N ALA A 527 -27.54 -14.70 23.83
CA ALA A 527 -27.62 -16.14 24.00
C ALA A 527 -27.27 -16.89 22.68
N LYS A 528 -27.72 -16.35 21.53
CA LYS A 528 -27.39 -16.91 20.21
C LYS A 528 -25.88 -16.77 19.90
N TRP A 529 -25.29 -15.63 20.23
CA TRP A 529 -23.86 -15.38 20.00
C TRP A 529 -22.98 -16.30 20.85
N GLU A 530 -23.30 -16.46 22.15
CA GLU A 530 -22.63 -17.40 23.05
C GLU A 530 -22.73 -18.84 22.53
N ASP A 531 -23.92 -19.25 22.06
CA ASP A 531 -24.13 -20.59 21.51
C ASP A 531 -23.31 -20.84 20.24
N ILE A 532 -23.22 -19.85 19.33
CA ILE A 532 -22.42 -19.94 18.12
C ILE A 532 -20.92 -20.05 18.46
N GLU A 533 -20.42 -19.21 19.34
CA GLU A 533 -19.02 -19.21 19.75
C GLU A 533 -18.61 -20.57 20.30
N HIS A 534 -19.39 -21.13 21.21
CA HIS A 534 -19.09 -22.42 21.84
C HIS A 534 -19.24 -23.62 20.92
N ARG A 535 -20.09 -23.57 19.92
CA ARG A 535 -20.40 -24.69 19.04
C ARG A 535 -19.87 -24.51 17.62
N MET A 536 -19.02 -23.53 17.34
CA MET A 536 -18.39 -23.38 16.03
C MET A 536 -17.61 -24.64 15.66
N TYR A 537 -17.73 -25.06 14.41
CA TYR A 537 -17.01 -26.21 13.87
C TYR A 537 -15.63 -25.82 13.35
N TYR A 538 -14.64 -26.61 13.74
CA TYR A 538 -13.25 -26.44 13.27
C TYR A 538 -12.77 -27.74 12.65
N PRO A 539 -12.48 -27.79 11.34
CA PRO A 539 -11.90 -28.98 10.71
C PRO A 539 -10.55 -29.32 11.32
N PHE A 540 -10.39 -30.58 11.76
CA PHE A 540 -9.18 -31.10 12.38
C PHE A 540 -8.93 -32.52 11.95
N ASP A 541 -7.68 -32.86 11.67
CA ASP A 541 -7.24 -34.22 11.34
C ASP A 541 -6.50 -34.88 12.51
N GLU A 542 -7.06 -35.94 13.05
CA GLU A 542 -6.51 -36.67 14.20
C GLU A 542 -5.21 -37.43 13.88
N LYS A 543 -5.01 -37.83 12.63
CA LYS A 543 -3.80 -38.55 12.24
C LYS A 543 -2.58 -37.66 12.13
N TRP A 544 -2.78 -36.49 11.55
CA TRP A 544 -1.71 -35.52 11.31
C TRP A 544 -1.61 -34.47 12.45
N GLN A 545 -2.62 -34.43 13.33
CA GLN A 545 -2.74 -33.47 14.44
C GLN A 545 -2.60 -32.03 13.97
N ILE A 546 -3.30 -31.68 12.87
CA ILE A 546 -3.33 -30.37 12.25
C ILE A 546 -4.74 -29.84 12.10
N PHE A 547 -4.88 -28.53 12.04
CA PHE A 547 -6.08 -27.89 11.54
C PHE A 547 -6.17 -28.08 10.04
N VAL A 548 -7.36 -28.44 9.53
CA VAL A 548 -7.56 -28.64 8.09
C VAL A 548 -8.12 -27.38 7.45
N GLN A 549 -7.50 -26.94 6.38
CA GLN A 549 -7.85 -25.66 5.75
C GLN A 549 -9.35 -25.53 5.42
N HIS A 550 -9.98 -26.62 4.93
CA HIS A 550 -11.43 -26.76 4.73
C HIS A 550 -11.81 -28.23 4.63
N ASP A 551 -13.10 -28.55 4.69
CA ASP A 551 -13.62 -29.94 4.81
C ASP A 551 -12.99 -30.95 3.83
N THR A 552 -12.69 -30.57 2.59
CA THR A 552 -12.20 -31.48 1.54
C THR A 552 -10.72 -31.29 1.16
N PHE A 553 -9.97 -30.48 1.92
CA PHE A 553 -8.59 -30.15 1.56
C PHE A 553 -7.69 -31.37 1.49
N LEU A 554 -7.81 -32.29 2.47
CA LEU A 554 -6.99 -33.51 2.54
C LEU A 554 -7.38 -34.59 1.52
N ASP A 555 -8.49 -34.43 0.80
CA ASP A 555 -8.90 -35.33 -0.29
C ASP A 555 -8.18 -35.02 -1.61
N LYS A 556 -7.43 -33.92 -1.67
CA LYS A 556 -6.61 -33.55 -2.82
C LYS A 556 -5.32 -34.38 -2.88
N GLU A 557 -4.72 -34.48 -4.07
CA GLU A 557 -3.39 -35.07 -4.25
C GLU A 557 -2.33 -34.13 -3.65
N LEU A 558 -1.90 -34.44 -2.42
CA LEU A 558 -0.92 -33.61 -1.70
C LEU A 558 0.48 -33.78 -2.31
N ARG A 559 1.08 -32.67 -2.73
CA ARG A 559 2.41 -32.60 -3.34
C ARG A 559 3.14 -31.35 -2.86
N SER A 560 4.42 -31.50 -2.54
CA SER A 560 5.27 -30.32 -2.26
C SER A 560 5.46 -29.45 -3.52
N THR A 561 5.62 -28.14 -3.30
CA THR A 561 5.99 -27.18 -4.35
C THR A 561 7.27 -27.56 -5.10
N ASP A 562 8.18 -28.32 -4.48
CA ASP A 562 9.39 -28.84 -5.13
C ASP A 562 9.11 -29.76 -6.32
N THR A 563 7.88 -30.27 -6.44
CA THR A 563 7.44 -31.08 -7.59
C THR A 563 7.03 -30.27 -8.81
N LEU A 564 6.91 -28.95 -8.67
CA LEU A 564 6.60 -28.02 -9.75
C LEU A 564 7.82 -27.85 -10.67
N LYS A 565 7.58 -27.81 -11.97
CA LYS A 565 8.63 -27.54 -12.95
C LYS A 565 8.89 -26.03 -13.04
N PRO A 566 10.10 -25.59 -13.41
CA PRO A 566 10.38 -24.17 -13.59
C PRO A 566 9.40 -23.44 -14.53
N GLY A 567 8.84 -24.11 -15.53
CA GLY A 567 7.84 -23.53 -16.45
C GLY A 567 6.40 -23.54 -15.92
N ASP A 568 6.14 -24.13 -14.76
CA ASP A 568 4.83 -24.07 -14.11
C ASP A 568 4.67 -22.77 -13.29
N MET A 569 5.79 -22.17 -12.83
CA MET A 569 5.76 -21.01 -11.94
C MET A 569 5.82 -19.67 -12.69
N PRO A 570 5.05 -18.66 -12.28
CA PRO A 570 3.95 -18.71 -11.30
C PRO A 570 2.77 -19.54 -11.84
N ILE A 571 2.13 -20.36 -11.00
CA ILE A 571 1.05 -21.22 -11.50
C ILE A 571 -0.18 -20.45 -11.96
N ASN A 572 -0.46 -19.27 -11.37
CA ASN A 572 -1.57 -18.40 -11.79
C ASN A 572 -1.42 -17.83 -13.21
N GLN A 573 -0.19 -17.76 -13.73
CA GLN A 573 0.10 -17.32 -15.10
C GLN A 573 0.24 -18.48 -16.09
N ASN A 574 0.51 -19.71 -15.61
CA ASN A 574 0.87 -20.84 -16.45
C ASN A 574 -0.13 -22.01 -16.42
N TRP A 575 -1.01 -22.07 -15.42
CA TRP A 575 -2.03 -23.09 -15.31
C TRP A 575 -3.43 -22.54 -15.55
N SER A 576 -4.34 -23.40 -16.03
CA SER A 576 -5.76 -23.05 -16.05
C SER A 576 -6.32 -22.92 -14.63
N TRP A 577 -7.30 -22.04 -14.44
CA TRP A 577 -7.97 -21.87 -13.15
C TRP A 577 -8.56 -23.18 -12.61
N ASP A 578 -9.16 -24.01 -13.49
CA ASP A 578 -9.63 -25.35 -13.13
C ASP A 578 -8.52 -26.23 -12.53
N LYS A 579 -7.33 -26.22 -13.13
CA LYS A 579 -6.19 -27.00 -12.62
C LYS A 579 -5.70 -26.50 -11.26
N ILE A 580 -5.73 -25.17 -11.05
CA ILE A 580 -5.37 -24.55 -9.77
C ILE A 580 -6.36 -24.97 -8.69
N LEU A 581 -7.66 -24.80 -8.89
CA LEU A 581 -8.71 -25.15 -7.93
C LEU A 581 -8.69 -26.62 -7.50
N ARG A 582 -8.26 -27.51 -8.39
CA ARG A 582 -8.13 -28.95 -8.08
C ARG A 582 -6.80 -29.32 -7.44
N SER A 583 -5.82 -28.42 -7.41
CA SER A 583 -4.51 -28.67 -6.83
C SER A 583 -4.52 -28.48 -5.31
N CYS A 584 -3.47 -28.98 -4.65
CA CYS A 584 -3.22 -28.77 -3.22
C CYS A 584 -2.38 -27.51 -2.95
N PHE A 585 -1.99 -26.78 -3.99
CA PHE A 585 -1.11 -25.63 -3.83
C PHE A 585 -1.85 -24.43 -3.26
N ILE A 586 -1.16 -23.73 -2.38
CA ILE A 586 -1.69 -22.63 -1.58
C ILE A 586 -1.06 -21.33 -2.07
N LYS A 587 -1.90 -20.35 -2.43
CA LYS A 587 -1.46 -19.02 -2.91
C LYS A 587 -0.78 -18.24 -1.80
N GLN A 588 -1.37 -18.24 -0.61
CA GLN A 588 -0.92 -17.50 0.58
C GLN A 588 -1.39 -18.16 1.88
N ALA A 589 -0.79 -17.73 3.01
CA ALA A 589 -1.15 -18.22 4.33
C ALA A 589 -2.67 -18.21 4.57
N ASP A 590 -3.22 -19.34 5.01
CA ASP A 590 -4.62 -19.53 5.37
C ASP A 590 -4.72 -20.02 6.82
N VAL A 591 -4.57 -21.30 7.12
CA VAL A 591 -4.45 -21.77 8.51
C VAL A 591 -3.29 -21.05 9.21
N LEU A 592 -2.16 -20.86 8.54
CA LEU A 592 -1.01 -20.17 9.09
C LEU A 592 -1.28 -18.67 9.34
N GLN A 593 -2.20 -18.04 8.61
CA GLN A 593 -2.66 -16.68 8.90
C GLN A 593 -3.34 -16.61 10.27
N GLY A 594 -4.16 -17.59 10.60
CA GLY A 594 -4.81 -17.66 11.92
C GLY A 594 -3.82 -17.92 13.04
N LEU A 595 -2.86 -18.84 12.83
CA LEU A 595 -1.80 -19.10 13.83
C LEU A 595 -0.87 -17.92 14.06
N TYR A 596 -0.69 -17.07 13.06
CA TYR A 596 0.04 -15.81 13.17
C TYR A 596 -0.74 -14.76 13.95
N LEU A 597 -2.01 -14.51 13.61
CA LEU A 597 -2.83 -13.50 14.29
C LEU A 597 -3.12 -13.87 15.74
N PHE A 598 -3.54 -15.10 15.99
CA PHE A 598 -3.94 -15.60 17.31
C PHE A 598 -2.80 -16.35 18.00
N TYR A 599 -1.60 -15.80 17.94
CA TYR A 599 -0.36 -16.48 18.38
C TYR A 599 -0.37 -16.96 19.84
N ASP A 600 -1.16 -16.31 20.71
CA ASP A 600 -1.30 -16.70 22.12
C ASP A 600 -2.29 -17.87 22.35
N ASP A 601 -3.16 -18.18 21.38
CA ASP A 601 -4.18 -19.23 21.51
C ASP A 601 -3.63 -20.62 21.23
N PHE A 602 -2.41 -20.73 20.64
CA PHE A 602 -1.83 -21.99 20.21
C PHE A 602 -0.43 -22.22 20.75
N ASP A 603 -0.18 -23.45 21.20
CA ASP A 603 1.13 -23.85 21.68
C ASP A 603 2.16 -24.02 20.53
N PHE A 604 3.42 -24.12 20.90
CA PHE A 604 4.55 -24.27 19.97
C PHE A 604 4.39 -25.51 19.08
N ASP A 605 4.02 -26.66 19.66
CA ASP A 605 3.93 -27.93 18.92
C ASP A 605 2.81 -27.90 17.89
N THR A 606 1.69 -27.26 18.20
CA THR A 606 0.57 -27.05 17.25
C THR A 606 0.99 -26.16 16.09
N LYS A 607 1.67 -25.05 16.36
CA LYS A 607 2.21 -24.16 15.31
C LYS A 607 3.23 -24.91 14.45
N GLN A 608 4.12 -25.66 15.06
CA GLN A 608 5.15 -26.41 14.34
C GLN A 608 4.54 -27.44 13.38
N ARG A 609 3.60 -28.28 13.85
CA ARG A 609 2.94 -29.29 12.99
C ARG A 609 2.23 -28.66 11.81
N ASN A 610 1.46 -27.61 12.03
CA ASN A 610 0.76 -26.93 10.95
C ASN A 610 1.73 -26.24 9.98
N PHE A 611 2.78 -25.58 10.48
CA PHE A 611 3.78 -24.96 9.63
C PHE A 611 4.49 -25.99 8.74
N GLU A 612 4.94 -27.10 9.31
CA GLU A 612 5.61 -28.18 8.59
C GLU A 612 4.71 -28.87 7.55
N PHE A 613 3.39 -28.83 7.76
CA PHE A 613 2.43 -29.34 6.78
C PHE A 613 2.14 -28.33 5.66
N TYR A 614 1.84 -27.07 5.98
CA TYR A 614 1.34 -26.10 5.01
C TYR A 614 2.44 -25.36 4.24
N GLU A 615 3.61 -25.09 4.85
CA GLU A 615 4.72 -24.40 4.18
C GLU A 615 5.15 -25.09 2.87
N PRO A 616 5.37 -26.42 2.82
CA PRO A 616 5.77 -27.09 1.59
C PRO A 616 4.71 -27.09 0.48
N LEU A 617 3.46 -26.76 0.79
CA LEU A 617 2.36 -26.66 -0.18
C LEU A 617 2.17 -25.23 -0.70
N THR A 618 2.80 -24.22 -0.09
CA THR A 618 2.58 -22.82 -0.37
C THR A 618 3.50 -22.31 -1.47
N VAL A 619 2.94 -21.83 -2.58
CA VAL A 619 3.70 -21.27 -3.72
C VAL A 619 4.11 -19.81 -3.51
N HIS A 620 3.55 -19.12 -2.52
CA HIS A 620 3.83 -17.71 -2.23
C HIS A 620 3.61 -16.79 -3.44
N GLU A 621 2.54 -16.97 -4.17
CA GLU A 621 2.20 -16.13 -5.33
C GLU A 621 1.43 -14.85 -4.94
N SER A 622 0.93 -14.79 -3.71
CA SER A 622 0.52 -13.53 -3.10
C SER A 622 1.72 -12.82 -2.48
N SER A 623 1.80 -11.52 -2.70
CA SER A 623 2.80 -10.66 -2.07
C SER A 623 2.72 -10.64 -0.53
N LEU A 624 1.55 -10.92 0.03
CA LEU A 624 1.28 -10.93 1.48
C LEU A 624 1.82 -12.19 2.18
N SER A 625 1.96 -13.30 1.45
CA SER A 625 2.21 -14.62 2.02
C SER A 625 3.56 -14.78 2.74
N PRO A 626 4.71 -14.37 2.14
CA PRO A 626 6.01 -14.70 2.71
C PRO A 626 6.24 -14.10 4.10
N ALA A 627 5.69 -12.91 4.39
CA ALA A 627 5.88 -12.24 5.67
C ALA A 627 5.28 -13.02 6.85
N VAL A 628 4.06 -13.55 6.70
CA VAL A 628 3.40 -14.37 7.73
C VAL A 628 4.22 -15.62 8.02
N HIS A 629 4.66 -16.29 6.97
CA HIS A 629 5.50 -17.48 7.09
C HIS A 629 6.88 -17.14 7.69
N ALA A 630 7.47 -15.99 7.39
CA ALA A 630 8.73 -15.53 7.99
C ALA A 630 8.61 -15.33 9.51
N VAL A 631 7.51 -14.72 9.96
CA VAL A 631 7.25 -14.52 11.39
C VAL A 631 7.08 -15.87 12.11
N LEU A 632 6.28 -16.78 11.57
CA LEU A 632 6.10 -18.12 12.15
C LEU A 632 7.40 -18.96 12.10
N ALA A 633 8.14 -18.91 11.01
CA ALA A 633 9.43 -19.59 10.90
C ALA A 633 10.43 -19.09 11.96
N SER A 634 10.44 -17.77 12.22
CA SER A 634 11.26 -17.18 13.28
C SER A 634 10.88 -17.70 14.67
N GLU A 635 9.59 -17.72 14.99
CA GLU A 635 9.06 -18.23 16.25
C GLU A 635 9.40 -19.71 16.46
N LEU A 636 9.40 -20.49 15.37
CA LEU A 636 9.69 -21.93 15.36
C LEU A 636 11.20 -22.27 15.28
N GLY A 637 12.08 -21.25 15.32
CA GLY A 637 13.54 -21.45 15.24
C GLY A 637 14.04 -21.88 13.85
N LYS A 638 13.21 -21.75 12.81
CA LYS A 638 13.57 -22.06 11.42
C LYS A 638 14.19 -20.81 10.75
N TYR A 639 15.30 -20.31 11.31
CA TYR A 639 15.88 -19.00 11.02
C TYR A 639 16.29 -18.81 9.55
N ASP A 640 16.90 -19.82 8.92
CA ASP A 640 17.30 -19.72 7.51
C ASP A 640 16.06 -19.55 6.60
N LYS A 641 14.97 -20.28 6.89
CA LYS A 641 13.69 -20.11 6.16
C LYS A 641 13.07 -18.74 6.40
N ALA A 642 13.13 -18.23 7.62
CA ALA A 642 12.64 -16.89 7.94
C ALA A 642 13.39 -15.80 7.13
N VAL A 643 14.71 -15.93 7.00
CA VAL A 643 15.55 -15.01 6.22
C VAL A 643 15.26 -15.12 4.71
N GLU A 644 15.09 -16.34 4.19
CA GLU A 644 14.69 -16.58 2.79
C GLU A 644 13.38 -15.85 2.46
N LEU A 645 12.35 -16.03 3.30
CA LEU A 645 11.03 -15.42 3.14
C LEU A 645 11.05 -13.90 3.31
N TYR A 646 11.85 -13.38 4.25
CA TYR A 646 12.10 -11.95 4.37
C TYR A 646 12.67 -11.36 3.09
N LYS A 647 13.73 -11.98 2.53
CA LYS A 647 14.35 -11.50 1.28
C LYS A 647 13.34 -11.48 0.13
N ARG A 648 12.49 -12.51 0.04
CA ARG A 648 11.40 -12.55 -0.94
C ARG A 648 10.45 -11.36 -0.77
N THR A 649 10.03 -11.06 0.47
CA THR A 649 9.14 -9.91 0.75
C THR A 649 9.83 -8.57 0.50
N ALA A 650 11.01 -8.36 1.06
CA ALA A 650 11.71 -7.07 1.01
C ALA A 650 12.12 -6.66 -0.40
N ARG A 651 12.35 -7.63 -1.28
CA ARG A 651 12.80 -7.40 -2.66
C ARG A 651 11.77 -7.77 -3.72
N LEU A 652 10.52 -8.04 -3.33
CA LEU A 652 9.47 -8.50 -4.24
C LEU A 652 9.39 -7.63 -5.50
N ASP A 653 9.23 -6.33 -5.32
CA ASP A 653 9.12 -5.36 -6.41
C ASP A 653 10.49 -5.02 -7.00
N LEU A 654 11.51 -4.80 -6.17
CA LEU A 654 12.86 -4.43 -6.62
C LEU A 654 13.46 -5.45 -7.58
N ASP A 655 13.18 -6.73 -7.39
CA ASP A 655 13.65 -7.83 -8.23
C ASP A 655 12.55 -8.39 -9.16
N ASN A 656 11.38 -7.75 -9.20
CA ASN A 656 10.22 -8.15 -10.01
C ASN A 656 9.90 -9.64 -9.90
N ILE A 657 9.84 -10.17 -8.66
CA ILE A 657 9.76 -11.62 -8.39
C ILE A 657 8.49 -12.23 -8.98
N ASN A 658 7.36 -11.54 -8.90
CA ASN A 658 6.07 -12.01 -9.43
C ASN A 658 5.84 -11.64 -10.91
N ASN A 659 6.76 -10.90 -11.53
CA ASN A 659 6.68 -10.44 -12.92
C ASN A 659 5.44 -9.58 -13.24
N ASP A 660 5.04 -8.72 -12.31
CA ASP A 660 3.86 -7.85 -12.41
C ASP A 660 4.08 -6.45 -11.79
N THR A 661 5.30 -6.12 -11.39
CA THR A 661 5.65 -4.81 -10.79
C THR A 661 5.51 -3.66 -11.79
N GLU A 662 5.55 -3.92 -13.08
CA GLU A 662 5.30 -2.91 -14.13
C GLU A 662 3.87 -2.32 -14.06
N ASP A 663 2.91 -3.07 -13.53
CA ASP A 663 1.53 -2.66 -13.30
C ASP A 663 1.35 -1.79 -12.03
N GLY A 664 2.41 -1.60 -11.27
CA GLY A 664 2.46 -0.89 -9.99
C GLY A 664 2.98 -1.75 -8.85
N LEU A 665 3.49 -1.10 -7.82
CA LEU A 665 4.10 -1.73 -6.64
C LEU A 665 3.05 -2.46 -5.78
N HIS A 666 3.52 -3.40 -4.96
CA HIS A 666 2.67 -4.12 -3.98
C HIS A 666 2.71 -3.41 -2.62
N ILE A 667 2.11 -2.22 -2.56
CA ILE A 667 2.23 -1.29 -1.42
C ILE A 667 1.83 -1.92 -0.08
N THR A 668 0.66 -2.55 -0.01
CA THR A 668 0.17 -3.12 1.26
C THR A 668 1.04 -4.25 1.78
N SER A 669 1.66 -5.03 0.90
CA SER A 669 2.56 -6.11 1.29
C SER A 669 3.94 -5.63 1.76
N MET A 670 4.31 -4.40 1.47
CA MET A 670 5.59 -3.82 1.88
C MET A 670 5.76 -3.76 3.40
N ALA A 671 4.66 -3.63 4.15
CA ALA A 671 4.67 -3.75 5.61
C ALA A 671 5.18 -5.12 6.09
N GLY A 672 5.07 -6.16 5.26
CA GLY A 672 5.56 -7.49 5.55
C GLY A 672 7.07 -7.56 5.79
N SER A 673 7.86 -6.67 5.17
CA SER A 673 9.30 -6.59 5.42
C SER A 673 9.60 -6.11 6.85
N TRP A 674 8.85 -5.12 7.34
CA TRP A 674 8.92 -4.66 8.73
C TRP A 674 8.44 -5.75 9.70
N LEU A 675 7.30 -6.41 9.40
CA LEU A 675 6.78 -7.51 10.21
C LEU A 675 7.81 -8.63 10.36
N SER A 676 8.48 -9.00 9.26
CA SER A 676 9.50 -10.06 9.28
C SER A 676 10.68 -9.72 10.18
N ILE A 677 11.14 -8.46 10.21
CA ILE A 677 12.24 -8.04 11.10
C ILE A 677 11.73 -7.89 12.53
N VAL A 678 10.67 -7.12 12.74
CA VAL A 678 10.29 -6.69 14.09
C VAL A 678 9.48 -7.77 14.81
N GLN A 679 8.49 -8.37 14.17
CA GLN A 679 7.71 -9.46 14.78
C GLN A 679 8.38 -10.83 14.56
N GLY A 680 9.13 -11.00 13.47
CA GLY A 680 9.88 -12.21 13.18
C GLY A 680 11.23 -12.23 13.89
N PHE A 681 12.25 -11.57 13.34
CA PHE A 681 13.64 -11.67 13.83
C PHE A 681 13.82 -11.13 15.25
N ALA A 682 13.16 -10.02 15.59
CA ALA A 682 13.18 -9.49 16.96
C ALA A 682 12.16 -10.19 17.89
N GLY A 683 11.25 -10.99 17.34
CA GLY A 683 10.25 -11.72 18.11
C GLY A 683 9.32 -10.84 18.93
N MET A 684 9.04 -9.60 18.47
CA MET A 684 8.16 -8.67 19.17
C MET A 684 6.74 -9.21 19.27
N ARG A 685 6.19 -9.23 20.48
CA ARG A 685 4.78 -9.57 20.76
C ARG A 685 4.20 -8.59 21.79
N VAL A 686 2.89 -8.41 21.73
CA VAL A 686 2.13 -7.65 22.74
C VAL A 686 0.97 -8.50 23.24
N THR A 687 1.19 -9.19 24.34
CA THR A 687 0.21 -10.10 24.97
C THR A 687 -0.43 -9.41 26.16
N SER A 688 -1.75 -9.22 26.14
CA SER A 688 -2.50 -8.54 27.22
C SER A 688 -1.83 -7.21 27.64
N GLY A 689 -1.37 -6.44 26.66
CA GLY A 689 -0.72 -5.14 26.88
C GLY A 689 0.72 -5.19 27.40
N LYS A 690 1.34 -6.36 27.45
CA LYS A 690 2.75 -6.53 27.84
C LYS A 690 3.62 -6.71 26.61
N LEU A 691 4.66 -5.91 26.51
CA LEU A 691 5.63 -5.96 25.42
C LEU A 691 6.69 -7.02 25.69
N SER A 692 6.96 -7.88 24.72
CA SER A 692 8.00 -8.89 24.80
C SER A 692 8.84 -8.97 23.54
N PHE A 693 10.10 -9.47 23.68
CA PHE A 693 11.03 -9.72 22.58
C PHE A 693 11.77 -11.07 22.80
N ALA A 694 12.07 -11.74 21.69
CA ALA A 694 12.91 -12.94 21.66
C ALA A 694 13.78 -12.93 20.39
N PRO A 695 14.71 -11.96 20.25
CA PRO A 695 15.41 -11.72 19.01
C PRO A 695 16.46 -12.79 18.70
N PHE A 696 16.70 -12.99 17.38
CA PHE A 696 17.89 -13.64 16.86
C PHE A 696 18.55 -12.74 15.83
N LEU A 697 19.83 -12.95 15.57
CA LEU A 697 20.58 -12.25 14.52
C LEU A 697 20.65 -13.14 13.27
N PRO A 698 20.13 -12.70 12.10
CA PRO A 698 20.26 -13.44 10.85
C PRO A 698 21.71 -13.72 10.47
N ASN A 699 21.97 -14.90 9.91
CA ASN A 699 23.28 -15.25 9.38
C ASN A 699 23.73 -14.24 8.29
N GLY A 700 24.93 -13.71 8.41
CA GLY A 700 25.48 -12.74 7.48
C GLY A 700 25.15 -11.27 7.80
N TRP A 701 24.35 -11.02 8.82
CA TRP A 701 24.15 -9.66 9.34
C TRP A 701 25.11 -9.41 10.50
N ASP A 702 25.65 -8.18 10.58
CA ASP A 702 26.49 -7.74 11.70
C ASP A 702 25.61 -7.27 12.88
N ASN A 703 24.56 -6.56 12.56
CA ASN A 703 23.53 -6.09 13.49
C ASN A 703 22.26 -5.62 12.73
N TYR A 704 21.17 -5.48 13.48
CA TYR A 704 20.04 -4.67 13.05
C TYR A 704 19.49 -3.82 14.21
N ARG A 705 18.88 -2.69 13.86
CA ARG A 705 18.33 -1.72 14.80
C ARG A 705 17.03 -1.13 14.27
N PHE A 706 16.07 -0.93 15.15
CA PHE A 706 14.80 -0.27 14.82
C PHE A 706 14.24 0.46 16.05
N LYS A 707 13.29 1.36 15.80
CA LYS A 707 12.53 2.03 16.85
C LYS A 707 11.06 1.63 16.78
N ILE A 708 10.39 1.70 17.94
CA ILE A 708 8.94 1.54 18.05
C ILE A 708 8.36 2.55 19.03
N ASN A 709 7.18 3.06 18.71
CA ASN A 709 6.32 3.74 19.67
C ASN A 709 5.48 2.69 20.39
N PHE A 710 5.49 2.69 21.71
CA PHE A 710 4.65 1.80 22.49
C PHE A 710 4.13 2.51 23.75
N ARG A 711 2.83 2.77 23.81
CA ARG A 711 2.15 3.41 24.96
C ARG A 711 2.85 4.68 25.40
N ASP A 712 2.95 5.64 24.49
CA ASP A 712 3.58 6.96 24.66
C ASP A 712 5.09 6.90 25.00
N ARG A 713 5.76 5.83 24.59
CA ARG A 713 7.21 5.64 24.76
C ARG A 713 7.87 5.37 23.40
N LEU A 714 9.02 5.98 23.17
CA LEU A 714 9.89 5.64 22.04
C LEU A 714 11.00 4.72 22.54
N LEU A 715 10.99 3.49 22.05
CA LEU A 715 11.99 2.47 22.36
C LEU A 715 12.87 2.23 21.13
N GLU A 716 14.16 2.02 21.37
CA GLU A 716 15.12 1.56 20.36
C GLU A 716 15.59 0.15 20.73
N VAL A 717 15.50 -0.77 19.78
CA VAL A 717 16.01 -2.14 19.93
C VAL A 717 17.17 -2.34 18.97
N LYS A 718 18.31 -2.78 19.49
CA LYS A 718 19.49 -3.15 18.71
C LYS A 718 19.90 -4.57 19.02
N VAL A 719 20.07 -5.39 17.97
CA VAL A 719 20.51 -6.79 18.05
C VAL A 719 21.87 -6.92 17.36
N GLU A 720 22.85 -7.40 18.14
CA GLU A 720 24.23 -7.59 17.72
C GLU A 720 24.68 -9.01 18.06
N VAL A 721 25.83 -9.42 17.55
CA VAL A 721 26.38 -10.73 17.90
C VAL A 721 26.52 -10.87 19.40
N GLY A 722 25.82 -11.85 19.98
CA GLY A 722 25.86 -12.16 21.41
C GLY A 722 25.16 -11.16 22.35
N LYS A 723 24.47 -10.15 21.83
CA LYS A 723 23.89 -9.09 22.67
C LYS A 723 22.66 -8.43 22.09
N VAL A 724 21.68 -8.18 22.94
CA VAL A 724 20.51 -7.33 22.65
C VAL A 724 20.49 -6.12 23.58
N THR A 725 20.29 -4.94 22.99
CA THR A 725 20.15 -3.68 23.74
C THR A 725 18.78 -3.10 23.49
N VAL A 726 18.01 -2.83 24.54
CA VAL A 726 16.76 -2.06 24.47
C VAL A 726 16.96 -0.75 25.23
N LYS A 727 16.73 0.37 24.54
CA LYS A 727 16.89 1.72 25.08
C LYS A 727 15.56 2.45 25.11
N LEU A 728 15.25 3.11 26.22
CA LEU A 728 14.17 4.07 26.34
C LEU A 728 14.66 5.42 25.83
N CYS A 729 14.23 5.82 24.65
CA CYS A 729 14.59 7.11 24.04
C CYS A 729 13.72 8.25 24.54
N HIS A 730 12.44 7.96 24.84
CA HIS A 730 11.48 8.93 25.37
C HIS A 730 10.38 8.22 26.17
N GLY A 731 9.79 8.91 27.16
CA GLY A 731 8.68 8.43 27.97
C GLY A 731 9.09 7.89 29.33
N GLU A 732 8.13 7.30 30.06
CA GLU A 732 8.32 6.75 31.40
C GLU A 732 8.85 5.30 31.37
N ALA A 733 9.45 4.86 32.46
CA ALA A 733 9.90 3.48 32.64
C ALA A 733 8.78 2.46 32.33
N ILE A 734 9.18 1.31 31.80
CA ILE A 734 8.26 0.24 31.44
C ILE A 734 8.83 -1.15 31.78
N ASN A 735 7.95 -2.06 32.20
CA ASN A 735 8.29 -3.48 32.25
C ASN A 735 8.15 -4.12 30.89
N LEU A 736 9.17 -4.84 30.46
CA LEU A 736 9.18 -5.65 29.25
C LEU A 736 9.73 -7.04 29.51
N GLU A 737 9.42 -7.97 28.63
CA GLU A 737 9.92 -9.33 28.73
C GLU A 737 10.97 -9.58 27.62
N MET A 738 12.11 -10.19 28.00
CA MET A 738 13.13 -10.66 27.05
C MET A 738 13.41 -12.13 27.31
N TYR A 739 13.19 -12.99 26.29
CA TYR A 739 13.36 -14.45 26.42
C TYR A 739 12.66 -15.02 27.67
N LYS A 740 11.39 -14.64 27.88
CA LYS A 740 10.55 -15.05 29.04
C LYS A 740 11.06 -14.58 30.40
N LYS A 741 11.95 -13.59 30.46
CA LYS A 741 12.41 -12.91 31.68
C LYS A 741 11.96 -11.47 31.71
N ASN A 742 11.45 -11.02 32.86
CA ASN A 742 10.99 -9.63 33.05
C ASN A 742 12.15 -8.70 33.36
N TYR A 743 12.14 -7.49 32.78
CA TYR A 743 13.09 -6.42 32.97
C TYR A 743 12.34 -5.09 33.15
N LEU A 744 12.80 -4.25 34.05
CA LEU A 744 12.36 -2.87 34.12
C LEU A 744 13.29 -2.01 33.27
N LEU A 745 12.72 -1.41 32.20
CA LEU A 745 13.42 -0.47 31.34
C LEU A 745 13.22 0.95 31.84
N GLU A 746 14.21 1.48 32.55
CA GLU A 746 14.26 2.90 33.00
C GLU A 746 15.04 3.75 31.99
N THR A 747 16.14 3.25 31.46
CA THR A 747 16.98 3.89 30.43
C THR A 747 17.48 2.89 29.43
N VAL A 748 18.17 1.84 29.84
CA VAL A 748 18.75 0.80 28.95
C VAL A 748 18.68 -0.55 29.65
N VAL A 749 18.28 -1.57 28.89
CA VAL A 749 18.40 -2.99 29.27
C VAL A 749 19.32 -3.67 28.26
N ILE A 750 20.29 -4.43 28.75
CA ILE A 750 21.22 -5.22 27.92
C ILE A 750 21.08 -6.69 28.33
N VAL A 751 20.90 -7.56 27.34
CA VAL A 751 20.79 -9.00 27.54
C VAL A 751 21.82 -9.70 26.67
N GLU A 752 22.65 -10.55 27.24
CA GLU A 752 23.57 -11.44 26.52
C GLU A 752 22.79 -12.66 26.01
N ILE A 753 23.05 -13.09 24.76
CA ILE A 753 22.34 -14.15 24.04
C ILE A 753 23.30 -15.19 23.49
#